data_f1aa99fe28a03f9f6d03c628369d6195
#
_entry.id   f1aa99fe28a03f9f6d03c628369d6195
#
_cell.length_a   1.000
_cell.length_b   1.000
_cell.length_c   1.000
_cell.angle_alpha   90.00
_cell.angle_beta   90.00
_cell.angle_gamma   90.00
#
_symmetry.space_group_name_H-M   'P 1'
#
loop_
_entity.id
_entity.type
_entity.pdbx_description
1 polymer ?
#
loop_
_entity_poly.entity_id
_entity_poly.type
_entity_poly.pdbx_seq_one_letter_code
_entity_poly.pdbx_strand_id
1 'polypeptide(L)'
;MAKQDLHLTRNIGIMAHIDAGKTTTSERILFYTGLTHKIGEVHDGAATMDWMAQEQERGITITSAATTTRWKYAGDTYKINLIDTPGHVDFTAEVERSLRILDGAVAAYCAVGGVEPQSETVWRQADKYNVPRIAYVNKMDRSGADFFEVVRQMKAVLGANPCPIVIPIGAEESFKGLVDLIKMKAIYWHDETMGADYTVEEIPANLVDEANEWRDKMLEKVAEFDDALMEKYFDDPSTITEEEVLRALRNATVQMAVVPMLCGSSFKNKGVQTLLDYVCAFLPSPLDTENVIGTNPETGAEEDRKPSDDEKTSALAFKIATDPYVGRLTFFRVYSGKIEAGSYIYNSRSGKKERVSRLFQMHSNKQNPVEVIGAGDIGAGVGFKDIHTGDTLCDEDAPIVLESMDFPEPVIGIAVEPKTQKDMDKLSNGLAKLAEEDPTFTVKTDEQTGQTVISGMGELHLDIIIDRLKREFKVECNQGKPQVNYKEAITKTVNLREVYKKQSGGRGKFADIIVNIGPVDEDFTQGGLQFIDEVKGGNIPKEFIPSVQKGFTTAMKNGVLAGYPLDSLKVTLLDGSFHPVDSDQLSFEICAIQAYKNACAKAGPVLMEPIMKLEVVTPEENMGDVIGDLNKR
;
A
#
# COMPACT_ATOMS: atom_id res chain seq x y z
N MET A 1 -12.30 -10.50 -32.65
CA MET A 1 -10.86 -10.37 -32.38
C MET A 1 -10.23 -11.76 -32.44
N ALA A 2 -8.99 -11.90 -32.89
CA ALA A 2 -8.29 -13.19 -32.79
C ALA A 2 -8.19 -13.58 -31.31
N LYS A 3 -8.41 -14.87 -30.99
CA LYS A 3 -8.27 -15.40 -29.61
C LYS A 3 -6.84 -15.06 -29.14
N GLN A 4 -6.70 -14.46 -27.97
CA GLN A 4 -5.39 -14.11 -27.42
C GLN A 4 -4.64 -15.40 -27.10
N ASP A 5 -3.39 -15.50 -27.58
CA ASP A 5 -2.52 -16.60 -27.20
C ASP A 5 -1.89 -16.31 -25.84
N LEU A 6 -2.33 -17.02 -24.81
CA LEU A 6 -1.86 -16.84 -23.46
C LEU A 6 -0.38 -17.20 -23.27
N HIS A 7 0.15 -18.13 -24.09
CA HIS A 7 1.60 -18.45 -24.06
C HIS A 7 2.46 -17.25 -24.44
N LEU A 8 1.93 -16.34 -25.26
CA LEU A 8 2.61 -15.13 -25.72
C LEU A 8 2.24 -13.89 -24.89
N THR A 9 1.61 -14.06 -23.74
CA THR A 9 1.28 -12.98 -22.81
C THR A 9 2.26 -12.95 -21.64
N ARG A 10 2.67 -11.74 -21.24
CA ARG A 10 3.54 -11.49 -20.07
C ARG A 10 2.93 -10.36 -19.23
N ASN A 11 2.53 -10.68 -18.01
CA ASN A 11 2.09 -9.70 -17.02
C ASN A 11 3.25 -9.43 -16.08
N ILE A 12 3.97 -8.34 -16.29
CA ILE A 12 5.21 -8.06 -15.60
C ILE A 12 5.19 -6.72 -14.87
N GLY A 13 5.88 -6.67 -13.74
CA GLY A 13 6.16 -5.44 -13.02
C GLY A 13 7.64 -5.11 -13.01
N ILE A 14 7.97 -3.82 -12.97
CA ILE A 14 9.33 -3.39 -12.66
C ILE A 14 9.36 -2.96 -11.21
N MET A 15 10.11 -3.69 -10.38
CA MET A 15 10.31 -3.41 -8.98
C MET A 15 11.75 -2.95 -8.73
N ALA A 16 11.91 -1.94 -7.87
CA ALA A 16 13.23 -1.39 -7.59
C ALA A 16 13.19 -0.47 -6.36
N HIS A 17 14.36 -0.23 -5.76
CA HIS A 17 14.52 0.87 -4.81
C HIS A 17 14.46 2.24 -5.52
N ILE A 18 14.38 3.31 -4.74
CA ILE A 18 14.42 4.69 -5.24
C ILE A 18 15.72 4.89 -6.03
N ASP A 19 15.62 5.60 -7.15
CA ASP A 19 16.76 5.91 -8.01
C ASP A 19 17.48 4.73 -8.67
N ALA A 20 16.97 3.49 -8.64
CA ALA A 20 17.53 2.40 -9.46
C ALA A 20 17.35 2.59 -10.97
N GLY A 21 16.51 3.56 -11.37
CA GLY A 21 16.20 3.87 -12.77
C GLY A 21 15.03 3.08 -13.32
N LYS A 22 14.07 2.75 -12.46
CA LYS A 22 12.85 2.01 -12.79
C LYS A 22 12.06 2.71 -13.90
N THR A 23 11.58 3.95 -13.67
CA THR A 23 10.80 4.70 -14.67
C THR A 23 11.58 4.92 -15.96
N THR A 24 12.90 5.19 -15.87
CA THR A 24 13.75 5.30 -17.06
C THR A 24 13.75 4.00 -17.87
N THR A 25 13.80 2.85 -17.20
CA THR A 25 13.74 1.53 -17.87
C THR A 25 12.37 1.32 -18.51
N SER A 26 11.28 1.63 -17.80
CA SER A 26 9.91 1.59 -18.33
C SER A 26 9.76 2.44 -19.58
N GLU A 27 10.23 3.68 -19.56
CA GLU A 27 10.18 4.60 -20.72
C GLU A 27 10.96 4.08 -21.94
N ARG A 28 12.12 3.45 -21.71
CA ARG A 28 12.89 2.80 -22.81
C ARG A 28 12.16 1.59 -23.38
N ILE A 29 11.50 0.79 -22.54
CA ILE A 29 10.64 -0.31 -22.99
C ILE A 29 9.52 0.24 -23.90
N LEU A 30 8.83 1.31 -23.49
CA LEU A 30 7.77 1.92 -24.28
C LEU A 30 8.28 2.48 -25.61
N PHE A 31 9.47 3.05 -25.62
CA PHE A 31 10.10 3.58 -26.83
C PHE A 31 10.46 2.46 -27.82
N TYR A 32 11.18 1.41 -27.37
CA TYR A 32 11.61 0.32 -28.25
C TYR A 32 10.46 -0.55 -28.74
N THR A 33 9.37 -0.62 -28.00
CA THR A 33 8.16 -1.31 -28.46
C THR A 33 7.28 -0.44 -29.39
N GLY A 34 7.72 0.79 -29.70
CA GLY A 34 7.04 1.69 -30.63
C GLY A 34 5.76 2.33 -30.09
N LEU A 35 5.52 2.24 -28.79
CA LEU A 35 4.34 2.84 -28.18
C LEU A 35 4.49 4.36 -28.01
N THR A 36 5.70 4.82 -27.77
CA THR A 36 6.07 6.24 -27.72
C THR A 36 7.06 6.58 -28.84
N HIS A 37 6.91 7.76 -29.44
CA HIS A 37 7.83 8.23 -30.50
C HIS A 37 8.99 9.07 -29.95
N LYS A 38 8.95 9.42 -28.67
CA LYS A 38 9.99 10.17 -27.98
C LYS A 38 10.30 9.46 -26.68
N ILE A 39 11.58 9.48 -26.31
CA ILE A 39 12.02 9.03 -25.02
C ILE A 39 11.59 10.06 -23.98
N GLY A 40 10.77 9.66 -23.00
CA GLY A 40 10.42 10.47 -21.84
C GLY A 40 11.58 10.49 -20.85
N GLU A 41 12.16 11.66 -20.59
CA GLU A 41 13.17 11.81 -19.54
C GLU A 41 12.50 12.19 -18.22
N VAL A 42 12.81 11.43 -17.16
CA VAL A 42 12.23 11.64 -15.81
C VAL A 42 12.63 13.01 -15.27
N HIS A 43 13.87 13.43 -15.49
CA HIS A 43 14.37 14.74 -15.03
C HIS A 43 13.71 15.94 -15.69
N ASP A 44 13.17 15.76 -16.90
CA ASP A 44 12.45 16.80 -17.62
C ASP A 44 10.94 16.79 -17.35
N GLY A 45 10.46 15.88 -16.48
CA GLY A 45 9.04 15.67 -16.21
C GLY A 45 8.25 15.18 -17.44
N ALA A 46 8.93 14.54 -18.40
CA ALA A 46 8.36 14.11 -19.67
C ALA A 46 8.03 12.60 -19.71
N ALA A 47 8.21 11.88 -18.59
CA ALA A 47 7.94 10.45 -18.51
C ALA A 47 6.44 10.15 -18.68
N THR A 48 6.12 9.20 -19.54
CA THR A 48 4.74 8.79 -19.85
C THR A 48 4.11 7.99 -18.71
N MET A 49 4.92 7.20 -18.00
CA MET A 49 4.45 6.36 -16.90
C MET A 49 4.19 7.20 -15.64
N ASP A 50 4.97 8.25 -15.38
CA ASP A 50 4.74 9.20 -14.30
C ASP A 50 3.79 10.32 -14.81
N TRP A 51 2.50 10.03 -14.82
CA TRP A 51 1.47 10.90 -15.40
C TRP A 51 0.92 11.95 -14.44
N MET A 52 1.10 11.77 -13.13
CA MET A 52 0.68 12.75 -12.14
C MET A 52 1.66 13.91 -12.06
N ALA A 53 1.14 15.14 -11.90
CA ALA A 53 1.99 16.32 -11.74
C ALA A 53 2.98 16.18 -10.56
N GLN A 54 2.56 15.54 -9.48
CA GLN A 54 3.40 15.29 -8.30
C GLN A 54 4.53 14.31 -8.60
N GLU A 55 4.29 13.28 -9.42
CA GLU A 55 5.32 12.33 -9.87
C GLU A 55 6.38 13.06 -10.70
N GLN A 56 5.93 13.87 -11.66
CA GLN A 56 6.81 14.64 -12.54
C GLN A 56 7.64 15.69 -11.79
N GLU A 57 7.02 16.43 -10.86
CA GLU A 57 7.69 17.45 -10.06
C GLU A 57 8.72 16.87 -9.08
N ARG A 58 8.42 15.68 -8.52
CA ARG A 58 9.27 15.03 -7.50
C ARG A 58 10.24 14.00 -8.10
N GLY A 59 10.03 13.57 -9.33
CA GLY A 59 10.82 12.54 -10.00
C GLY A 59 10.68 11.15 -9.38
N ILE A 60 9.54 10.86 -8.75
CA ILE A 60 9.25 9.56 -8.12
C ILE A 60 7.90 9.04 -8.60
N THR A 61 7.78 7.74 -8.80
CA THR A 61 6.48 7.09 -9.05
C THR A 61 5.72 6.96 -7.74
N ILE A 62 4.49 7.43 -7.72
CA ILE A 62 3.58 7.43 -6.56
C ILE A 62 2.53 6.34 -6.72
N THR A 63 1.90 6.28 -7.90
CA THR A 63 0.87 5.30 -8.22
C THR A 63 1.34 4.37 -9.32
N SER A 64 1.00 3.08 -9.21
CA SER A 64 1.31 2.13 -10.27
C SER A 64 0.57 2.50 -11.57
N ALA A 65 1.28 2.51 -12.68
CA ALA A 65 0.72 2.71 -14.01
C ALA A 65 0.78 1.41 -14.81
N ALA A 66 -0.33 1.04 -15.44
CA ALA A 66 -0.41 -0.15 -16.28
C ALA A 66 -0.38 0.24 -17.76
N THR A 67 0.47 -0.40 -18.53
CA THR A 67 0.59 -0.15 -19.98
C THR A 67 0.76 -1.45 -20.72
N THR A 68 -0.02 -1.65 -21.78
CA THR A 68 0.09 -2.81 -22.65
C THR A 68 0.93 -2.47 -23.87
N THR A 69 1.92 -3.30 -24.16
CA THR A 69 2.79 -3.15 -25.32
C THR A 69 3.04 -4.50 -26.00
N ARG A 70 3.80 -4.50 -27.09
CA ARG A 70 4.12 -5.71 -27.85
C ARG A 70 5.59 -5.75 -28.21
N TRP A 71 6.18 -6.92 -28.10
CA TRP A 71 7.56 -7.16 -28.47
C TRP A 71 7.70 -8.39 -29.38
N LYS A 72 8.56 -8.31 -30.37
CA LYS A 72 8.87 -9.45 -31.27
C LYS A 72 10.09 -10.18 -30.77
N TYR A 73 9.94 -11.46 -30.47
CA TYR A 73 11.03 -12.32 -30.04
C TYR A 73 10.88 -13.71 -30.67
N ALA A 74 11.98 -14.29 -31.19
CA ALA A 74 12.03 -15.62 -31.81
C ALA A 74 10.96 -15.89 -32.88
N GLY A 75 10.54 -14.85 -33.63
CA GLY A 75 9.53 -14.95 -34.69
C GLY A 75 8.10 -14.66 -34.23
N ASP A 76 7.81 -14.72 -32.94
CA ASP A 76 6.50 -14.45 -32.34
C ASP A 76 6.36 -13.02 -31.84
N THR A 77 5.10 -12.58 -31.69
CA THR A 77 4.78 -11.28 -31.12
C THR A 77 4.15 -11.46 -29.74
N TYR A 78 4.93 -11.14 -28.72
CA TYR A 78 4.48 -11.18 -27.32
C TYR A 78 3.68 -9.94 -26.97
N LYS A 79 2.60 -10.14 -26.21
CA LYS A 79 1.86 -9.08 -25.52
C LYS A 79 2.43 -8.92 -24.12
N ILE A 80 2.87 -7.71 -23.78
CA ILE A 80 3.45 -7.41 -22.47
C ILE A 80 2.55 -6.38 -21.79
N ASN A 81 1.94 -6.75 -20.68
CA ASN A 81 1.30 -5.85 -19.75
C ASN A 81 2.34 -5.44 -18.72
N LEU A 82 2.84 -4.21 -18.85
CA LEU A 82 3.86 -3.65 -17.98
C LEU A 82 3.20 -2.82 -16.89
N ILE A 83 3.54 -3.13 -15.63
CA ILE A 83 3.12 -2.34 -14.46
C ILE A 83 4.37 -1.70 -13.86
N ASP A 84 4.40 -0.37 -13.85
CA ASP A 84 5.43 0.40 -13.16
C ASP A 84 5.01 0.60 -11.70
N THR A 85 5.77 0.07 -10.75
CA THR A 85 5.44 0.12 -9.32
C THR A 85 6.18 1.25 -8.61
N PRO A 86 5.63 1.86 -7.55
CA PRO A 86 6.39 2.80 -6.73
C PRO A 86 7.65 2.19 -6.13
N GLY A 87 8.65 3.01 -5.87
CA GLY A 87 9.90 2.58 -5.22
C GLY A 87 10.04 3.05 -3.77
N HIS A 88 9.16 3.95 -3.29
CA HIS A 88 9.25 4.54 -1.96
C HIS A 88 8.49 3.69 -0.92
N VAL A 89 9.05 3.59 0.29
CA VAL A 89 8.45 2.79 1.38
C VAL A 89 7.05 3.24 1.79
N ASP A 90 6.71 4.52 1.64
CA ASP A 90 5.38 5.05 1.94
C ASP A 90 4.29 4.49 1.01
N PHE A 91 4.67 3.89 -0.12
CA PHE A 91 3.77 3.31 -1.14
C PHE A 91 3.90 1.79 -1.25
N THR A 92 4.36 1.12 -0.21
CA THR A 92 4.50 -0.36 -0.19
C THR A 92 3.21 -1.09 -0.51
N ALA A 93 2.06 -0.55 -0.13
CA ALA A 93 0.76 -1.12 -0.47
C ALA A 93 0.46 -1.11 -1.98
N GLU A 94 0.91 -0.07 -2.71
CA GLU A 94 0.81 -0.05 -4.18
C GLU A 94 1.70 -1.11 -4.82
N VAL A 95 2.90 -1.33 -4.26
CA VAL A 95 3.79 -2.40 -4.70
C VAL A 95 3.13 -3.77 -4.46
N GLU A 96 2.57 -3.99 -3.28
CA GLU A 96 1.92 -5.23 -2.90
C GLU A 96 0.70 -5.55 -3.78
N ARG A 97 -0.15 -4.55 -4.04
CA ARG A 97 -1.27 -4.66 -4.98
C ARG A 97 -0.81 -5.06 -6.38
N SER A 98 0.28 -4.47 -6.83
CA SER A 98 0.85 -4.77 -8.15
C SER A 98 1.42 -6.19 -8.20
N LEU A 99 2.22 -6.58 -7.21
CA LEU A 99 2.84 -7.92 -7.17
C LEU A 99 1.80 -9.05 -7.15
N ARG A 100 0.66 -8.83 -6.46
CA ARG A 100 -0.43 -9.83 -6.38
C ARG A 100 -1.02 -10.22 -7.74
N ILE A 101 -0.93 -9.34 -8.72
CA ILE A 101 -1.54 -9.53 -10.04
C ILE A 101 -0.51 -9.80 -11.14
N LEU A 102 0.79 -9.91 -10.81
CA LEU A 102 1.85 -10.16 -11.77
C LEU A 102 2.14 -11.66 -11.90
N ASP A 103 2.55 -12.07 -13.10
CA ASP A 103 3.07 -13.41 -13.34
C ASP A 103 4.60 -13.42 -13.19
N GLY A 104 5.26 -12.29 -13.40
CA GLY A 104 6.70 -12.16 -13.25
C GLY A 104 7.13 -10.72 -12.99
N ALA A 105 8.38 -10.50 -12.61
CA ALA A 105 8.91 -9.19 -12.33
C ALA A 105 10.34 -8.99 -12.86
N VAL A 106 10.67 -7.73 -13.15
CA VAL A 106 12.05 -7.27 -13.37
C VAL A 106 12.50 -6.54 -12.12
N ALA A 107 13.46 -7.09 -11.40
CA ALA A 107 14.07 -6.46 -10.23
C ALA A 107 15.25 -5.60 -10.68
N ALA A 108 15.09 -4.29 -10.68
CA ALA A 108 16.14 -3.37 -11.10
C ALA A 108 17.00 -2.92 -9.91
N TYR A 109 18.32 -3.02 -10.08
CA TYR A 109 19.33 -2.63 -9.10
C TYR A 109 20.24 -1.54 -9.68
N CYS A 110 20.76 -0.67 -8.82
CA CYS A 110 21.78 0.27 -9.21
C CYS A 110 23.17 -0.41 -9.16
N ALA A 111 23.94 -0.32 -10.23
CA ALA A 111 25.29 -0.91 -10.28
C ALA A 111 26.27 -0.32 -9.24
N VAL A 112 25.97 0.87 -8.69
CA VAL A 112 26.76 1.55 -7.67
C VAL A 112 26.25 1.25 -6.26
N GLY A 113 24.93 1.40 -6.04
CA GLY A 113 24.29 1.19 -4.73
C GLY A 113 24.06 -0.28 -4.39
N GLY A 114 23.94 -1.13 -5.40
CA GLY A 114 23.70 -2.56 -5.22
C GLY A 114 22.34 -2.88 -4.59
N VAL A 115 22.36 -3.74 -3.57
CA VAL A 115 21.18 -4.13 -2.79
C VAL A 115 21.02 -3.17 -1.62
N GLU A 116 20.00 -2.32 -1.69
CA GLU A 116 19.64 -1.37 -0.63
C GLU A 116 18.50 -1.93 0.25
N PRO A 117 18.26 -1.39 1.46
CA PRO A 117 17.19 -1.88 2.36
C PRO A 117 15.81 -1.92 1.70
N GLN A 118 15.50 -0.96 0.83
CA GLN A 118 14.25 -0.96 0.06
C GLN A 118 14.19 -2.10 -0.96
N SER A 119 15.33 -2.47 -1.56
CA SER A 119 15.41 -3.63 -2.46
C SER A 119 15.04 -4.91 -1.72
N GLU A 120 15.51 -5.08 -0.47
CA GLU A 120 15.18 -6.22 0.37
C GLU A 120 13.67 -6.28 0.68
N THR A 121 13.06 -5.15 1.05
CA THR A 121 11.62 -5.07 1.33
C THR A 121 10.79 -5.54 0.14
N VAL A 122 11.06 -4.98 -1.04
CA VAL A 122 10.33 -5.33 -2.28
C VAL A 122 10.61 -6.78 -2.71
N TRP A 123 11.83 -7.27 -2.48
CA TRP A 123 12.19 -8.65 -2.74
C TRP A 123 11.37 -9.63 -1.90
N ARG A 124 11.26 -9.39 -0.58
CA ARG A 124 10.45 -10.20 0.34
C ARG A 124 8.95 -10.15 0.01
N GLN A 125 8.45 -9.00 -0.43
CA GLN A 125 7.07 -8.90 -0.92
C GLN A 125 6.86 -9.78 -2.17
N ALA A 126 7.81 -9.80 -3.10
CA ALA A 126 7.74 -10.67 -4.27
C ALA A 126 7.83 -12.16 -3.90
N ASP A 127 8.59 -12.52 -2.85
CA ASP A 127 8.63 -13.88 -2.30
C ASP A 127 7.27 -14.28 -1.72
N LYS A 128 6.61 -13.39 -0.98
CA LYS A 128 5.27 -13.61 -0.40
C LYS A 128 4.25 -14.05 -1.46
N TYR A 129 4.32 -13.48 -2.66
CA TYR A 129 3.40 -13.76 -3.77
C TYR A 129 3.95 -14.76 -4.80
N ASN A 130 5.07 -15.42 -4.51
CA ASN A 130 5.72 -16.38 -5.41
C ASN A 130 5.92 -15.84 -6.83
N VAL A 131 6.40 -14.59 -6.96
CA VAL A 131 6.60 -13.93 -8.25
C VAL A 131 7.98 -14.26 -8.80
N PRO A 132 8.12 -15.05 -9.90
CA PRO A 132 9.37 -15.26 -10.60
C PRO A 132 9.96 -13.96 -11.13
N ARG A 133 11.29 -13.86 -11.13
CA ARG A 133 11.92 -12.57 -11.46
C ARG A 133 13.25 -12.70 -12.21
N ILE A 134 13.55 -11.64 -12.95
CA ILE A 134 14.83 -11.39 -13.60
C ILE A 134 15.47 -10.19 -12.93
N ALA A 135 16.74 -10.22 -12.61
CA ALA A 135 17.47 -9.08 -12.08
C ALA A 135 18.13 -8.28 -13.21
N TYR A 136 17.95 -6.96 -13.17
CA TYR A 136 18.53 -6.01 -14.11
C TYR A 136 19.41 -4.99 -13.39
N VAL A 137 20.73 -5.11 -13.53
CA VAL A 137 21.71 -4.19 -12.95
C VAL A 137 21.88 -3.00 -13.88
N ASN A 138 21.25 -1.90 -13.53
CA ASN A 138 21.17 -0.67 -14.27
C ASN A 138 22.26 0.33 -13.87
N LYS A 139 22.46 1.37 -14.66
CA LYS A 139 23.44 2.45 -14.42
C LYS A 139 24.89 1.99 -14.46
N MET A 140 25.20 1.05 -15.35
CA MET A 140 26.57 0.58 -15.58
C MET A 140 27.53 1.68 -16.09
N ASP A 141 26.99 2.80 -16.53
CA ASP A 141 27.70 4.00 -17.00
C ASP A 141 28.16 4.92 -15.88
N ARG A 142 27.74 4.69 -14.63
CA ARG A 142 28.11 5.54 -13.49
C ARG A 142 29.44 5.15 -12.87
N SER A 143 30.16 6.16 -12.35
CA SER A 143 31.40 5.92 -11.61
C SER A 143 31.15 5.06 -10.36
N GLY A 144 31.96 4.03 -10.15
CA GLY A 144 31.80 3.04 -9.09
C GLY A 144 30.85 1.88 -9.46
N ALA A 145 30.40 1.76 -10.70
CA ALA A 145 29.54 0.67 -11.16
C ALA A 145 30.28 -0.69 -11.14
N ASP A 146 29.76 -1.66 -10.40
CA ASP A 146 30.28 -3.03 -10.30
C ASP A 146 29.14 -4.05 -10.38
N PHE A 147 29.00 -4.70 -11.53
CA PHE A 147 28.01 -5.75 -11.75
C PHE A 147 28.21 -6.96 -10.82
N PHE A 148 29.45 -7.40 -10.65
CA PHE A 148 29.74 -8.59 -9.87
C PHE A 148 29.59 -8.38 -8.37
N GLU A 149 29.76 -7.15 -7.90
CA GLU A 149 29.42 -6.79 -6.51
C GLU A 149 27.93 -6.94 -6.24
N VAL A 150 27.07 -6.50 -7.17
CA VAL A 150 25.62 -6.72 -7.06
C VAL A 150 25.26 -8.20 -7.02
N VAL A 151 25.91 -9.04 -7.84
CA VAL A 151 25.75 -10.50 -7.79
C VAL A 151 26.09 -11.06 -6.41
N ARG A 152 27.18 -10.60 -5.79
CA ARG A 152 27.59 -11.02 -4.43
C ARG A 152 26.58 -10.59 -3.38
N GLN A 153 26.13 -9.34 -3.45
CA GLN A 153 25.15 -8.79 -2.50
C GLN A 153 23.79 -9.49 -2.59
N MET A 154 23.30 -9.79 -3.80
CA MET A 154 22.06 -10.55 -3.94
C MET A 154 22.13 -11.91 -3.26
N LYS A 155 23.27 -12.59 -3.33
CA LYS A 155 23.48 -13.86 -2.64
C LYS A 155 23.57 -13.66 -1.12
N ALA A 156 24.32 -12.67 -0.67
CA ALA A 156 24.63 -12.48 0.76
C ALA A 156 23.46 -11.86 1.54
N VAL A 157 22.76 -10.88 0.95
CA VAL A 157 21.70 -10.10 1.64
C VAL A 157 20.31 -10.69 1.38
N LEU A 158 20.01 -11.01 0.12
CA LEU A 158 18.68 -11.51 -0.27
C LEU A 158 18.54 -13.03 -0.15
N GLY A 159 19.65 -13.77 0.04
CA GLY A 159 19.63 -15.23 0.00
C GLY A 159 19.26 -15.80 -1.38
N ALA A 160 19.29 -14.97 -2.43
CA ALA A 160 18.93 -15.34 -3.78
C ALA A 160 19.97 -16.26 -4.43
N ASN A 161 19.59 -16.95 -5.50
CA ASN A 161 20.50 -17.70 -6.37
C ASN A 161 20.70 -16.96 -7.71
N PRO A 162 21.53 -15.90 -7.75
CA PRO A 162 21.74 -15.11 -8.95
C PRO A 162 22.52 -15.90 -10.00
N CYS A 163 22.07 -15.82 -11.25
CA CYS A 163 22.68 -16.45 -12.40
C CYS A 163 22.97 -15.41 -13.49
N PRO A 164 24.19 -14.85 -13.56
CA PRO A 164 24.56 -13.98 -14.66
C PRO A 164 24.40 -14.70 -16.01
N ILE A 165 23.57 -14.13 -16.89
CA ILE A 165 23.37 -14.59 -18.27
C ILE A 165 24.03 -13.66 -19.28
N VAL A 166 24.54 -12.52 -18.77
CA VAL A 166 25.40 -11.61 -19.52
C VAL A 166 26.53 -11.13 -18.62
N ILE A 167 27.63 -10.68 -19.22
CA ILE A 167 28.69 -9.94 -18.54
C ILE A 167 28.92 -8.60 -19.24
N PRO A 168 29.29 -7.52 -18.50
CA PRO A 168 29.48 -6.19 -19.10
C PRO A 168 30.77 -6.14 -19.93
N ILE A 169 30.75 -5.35 -21.02
CA ILE A 169 31.93 -4.94 -21.78
C ILE A 169 32.34 -3.57 -21.30
N GLY A 170 33.28 -3.51 -20.37
CA GLY A 170 33.66 -2.30 -19.66
C GLY A 170 32.68 -1.91 -18.55
N ALA A 171 33.04 -0.87 -17.81
CA ALA A 171 32.23 -0.28 -16.74
C ALA A 171 32.43 1.23 -16.75
N GLU A 172 31.56 1.98 -16.07
CA GLU A 172 31.62 3.43 -15.98
C GLU A 172 31.60 4.09 -17.36
N GLU A 173 32.46 5.06 -17.62
CA GLU A 173 32.56 5.72 -18.92
C GLU A 173 32.98 4.77 -20.06
N SER A 174 33.63 3.65 -19.72
CA SER A 174 34.05 2.63 -20.67
C SER A 174 32.98 1.58 -20.99
N PHE A 175 31.79 1.68 -20.40
CA PHE A 175 30.69 0.73 -20.66
C PHE A 175 30.18 0.85 -22.10
N LYS A 176 30.48 -0.14 -22.93
CA LYS A 176 30.17 -0.13 -24.36
C LYS A 176 29.06 -1.08 -24.76
N GLY A 177 28.89 -2.18 -24.04
CA GLY A 177 27.96 -3.24 -24.40
C GLY A 177 27.99 -4.37 -23.40
N LEU A 178 27.56 -5.53 -23.83
CA LEU A 178 27.55 -6.74 -23.00
C LEU A 178 27.91 -7.98 -23.84
N VAL A 179 28.39 -9.01 -23.17
CA VAL A 179 28.53 -10.36 -23.73
C VAL A 179 27.35 -11.19 -23.31
N ASP A 180 26.61 -11.70 -24.26
CA ASP A 180 25.53 -12.66 -24.05
C ASP A 180 26.12 -14.06 -23.88
N LEU A 181 26.01 -14.65 -22.69
CA LEU A 181 26.58 -15.94 -22.35
C LEU A 181 25.78 -17.12 -22.91
N ILE A 182 24.54 -16.89 -23.31
CA ILE A 182 23.70 -17.93 -23.93
C ILE A 182 24.09 -18.09 -25.39
N LYS A 183 24.21 -16.98 -26.11
CA LYS A 183 24.56 -16.92 -27.54
C LYS A 183 26.08 -16.92 -27.79
N MET A 184 26.88 -16.65 -26.77
CA MET A 184 28.33 -16.43 -26.86
C MET A 184 28.69 -15.39 -27.91
N LYS A 185 28.05 -14.22 -27.82
CA LYS A 185 28.25 -13.06 -28.70
C LYS A 185 28.33 -11.78 -27.91
N ALA A 186 29.06 -10.79 -28.44
CA ALA A 186 29.08 -9.43 -27.91
C ALA A 186 28.02 -8.58 -28.59
N ILE A 187 27.33 -7.74 -27.80
CA ILE A 187 26.27 -6.85 -28.27
C ILE A 187 26.70 -5.41 -27.97
N TYR A 188 26.68 -4.56 -29.01
CA TYR A 188 27.03 -3.13 -28.93
C TYR A 188 25.89 -2.28 -29.44
N TRP A 189 25.49 -1.26 -28.69
CA TRP A 189 24.44 -0.29 -29.07
C TRP A 189 25.06 0.96 -29.65
N HIS A 190 24.38 1.55 -30.66
CA HIS A 190 24.81 2.75 -31.35
C HIS A 190 24.12 3.97 -30.78
N ASP A 191 24.90 4.91 -30.25
CA ASP A 191 24.38 6.15 -29.63
C ASP A 191 23.68 7.07 -30.64
N GLU A 192 24.09 7.04 -31.92
CA GLU A 192 23.52 7.82 -33.02
C GLU A 192 22.03 7.53 -33.27
N THR A 193 21.57 6.33 -32.98
CA THR A 193 20.17 5.90 -33.15
C THR A 193 19.43 5.82 -31.81
N MET A 194 19.95 6.44 -30.77
CA MET A 194 19.42 6.32 -29.41
C MET A 194 19.28 4.86 -28.96
N GLY A 195 20.23 4.03 -29.36
CA GLY A 195 20.26 2.59 -29.04
C GLY A 195 19.19 1.75 -29.75
N ALA A 196 18.45 2.30 -30.73
CA ALA A 196 17.49 1.52 -31.51
C ALA A 196 18.18 0.44 -32.35
N ASP A 197 19.35 0.77 -32.90
CA ASP A 197 20.19 -0.18 -33.63
C ASP A 197 21.34 -0.68 -32.74
N TYR A 198 21.62 -1.95 -32.88
CA TYR A 198 22.74 -2.61 -32.20
C TYR A 198 23.41 -3.61 -33.15
N THR A 199 24.68 -3.90 -32.91
CA THR A 199 25.44 -4.93 -33.63
C THR A 199 25.72 -6.11 -32.72
N VAL A 200 25.72 -7.31 -33.32
CA VAL A 200 26.10 -8.56 -32.67
C VAL A 200 27.42 -9.00 -33.29
N GLU A 201 28.45 -9.12 -32.49
CA GLU A 201 29.82 -9.38 -32.91
C GLU A 201 30.40 -10.56 -32.14
N GLU A 202 31.60 -10.99 -32.57
CA GLU A 202 32.38 -11.98 -31.80
C GLU A 202 32.85 -11.37 -30.48
N ILE A 203 33.00 -12.20 -29.46
CA ILE A 203 33.48 -11.76 -28.15
C ILE A 203 34.89 -11.21 -28.28
N PRO A 204 35.19 -10.02 -27.73
CA PRO A 204 36.55 -9.49 -27.69
C PRO A 204 37.54 -10.49 -27.11
N ALA A 205 38.73 -10.65 -27.74
CA ALA A 205 39.70 -11.67 -27.34
C ALA A 205 40.11 -11.61 -25.85
N ASN A 206 40.10 -10.43 -25.25
CA ASN A 206 40.40 -10.24 -23.83
C ASN A 206 39.27 -10.65 -22.87
N LEU A 207 38.07 -10.94 -23.38
CA LEU A 207 36.90 -11.34 -22.57
C LEU A 207 36.47 -12.80 -22.83
N VAL A 208 37.09 -13.50 -23.77
CA VAL A 208 36.73 -14.87 -24.13
C VAL A 208 36.86 -15.82 -22.94
N ASP A 209 37.97 -15.76 -22.22
CA ASP A 209 38.22 -16.64 -21.08
C ASP A 209 37.23 -16.36 -19.95
N GLU A 210 36.94 -15.09 -19.63
CA GLU A 210 35.97 -14.68 -18.64
C GLU A 210 34.55 -15.11 -19.05
N ALA A 211 34.19 -14.93 -20.32
CA ALA A 211 32.90 -15.35 -20.85
C ALA A 211 32.69 -16.86 -20.74
N ASN A 212 33.74 -17.66 -21.05
CA ASN A 212 33.67 -19.10 -20.90
C ASN A 212 33.52 -19.54 -19.44
N GLU A 213 34.26 -18.90 -18.52
CA GLU A 213 34.14 -19.18 -17.08
C GLU A 213 32.72 -18.89 -16.57
N TRP A 214 32.15 -17.73 -16.93
CA TRP A 214 30.79 -17.40 -16.51
C TRP A 214 29.72 -18.24 -17.18
N ARG A 215 29.95 -18.65 -18.46
CA ARG A 215 29.06 -19.60 -19.13
C ARG A 215 29.06 -20.96 -18.43
N ASP A 216 30.22 -21.45 -18.04
CA ASP A 216 30.33 -22.73 -17.33
C ASP A 216 29.60 -22.67 -15.98
N LYS A 217 29.79 -21.61 -15.18
CA LYS A 217 29.06 -21.38 -13.94
C LYS A 217 27.54 -21.27 -14.16
N MET A 218 27.10 -20.68 -15.27
CA MET A 218 25.67 -20.61 -15.64
C MET A 218 25.16 -22.02 -15.96
N LEU A 219 25.84 -22.78 -16.78
CA LEU A 219 25.44 -24.14 -17.16
C LEU A 219 25.38 -25.08 -15.95
N GLU A 220 26.39 -25.04 -15.07
CA GLU A 220 26.41 -25.80 -13.82
C GLU A 220 25.12 -25.53 -12.99
N LYS A 221 24.74 -24.27 -12.82
CA LYS A 221 23.55 -23.89 -12.04
C LYS A 221 22.23 -24.35 -12.65
N VAL A 222 22.11 -24.33 -13.98
CA VAL A 222 20.84 -24.65 -14.64
C VAL A 222 20.69 -26.10 -15.01
N ALA A 223 21.81 -26.86 -15.08
CA ALA A 223 21.80 -28.29 -15.35
C ALA A 223 21.00 -29.08 -14.30
N GLU A 224 20.94 -28.60 -13.04
CA GLU A 224 20.15 -29.22 -11.98
C GLU A 224 18.64 -29.24 -12.27
N PHE A 225 18.16 -28.40 -13.19
CA PHE A 225 16.72 -28.22 -13.50
C PHE A 225 16.33 -28.78 -14.88
N ASP A 226 17.21 -29.49 -15.56
CA ASP A 226 16.94 -30.14 -16.85
C ASP A 226 17.82 -31.37 -17.00
N ASP A 227 17.24 -32.57 -16.85
CA ASP A 227 17.98 -33.85 -16.88
C ASP A 227 18.77 -34.06 -18.18
N ALA A 228 18.23 -33.66 -19.33
CA ALA A 228 18.87 -33.79 -20.62
C ALA A 228 20.10 -32.87 -20.76
N LEU A 229 20.00 -31.66 -20.19
CA LEU A 229 21.12 -30.73 -20.14
C LEU A 229 22.17 -31.18 -19.14
N MET A 230 21.76 -31.77 -18.02
CA MET A 230 22.68 -32.34 -17.03
C MET A 230 23.53 -33.45 -17.61
N GLU A 231 22.92 -34.42 -18.34
CA GLU A 231 23.66 -35.49 -19.01
C GLU A 231 24.72 -34.94 -19.98
N LYS A 232 24.35 -33.99 -20.82
CA LYS A 232 25.28 -33.34 -21.77
C LYS A 232 26.38 -32.54 -21.08
N TYR A 233 26.05 -31.86 -19.97
CA TYR A 233 27.01 -31.05 -19.21
C TYR A 233 28.14 -31.94 -18.65
N PHE A 234 27.83 -33.15 -18.20
CA PHE A 234 28.83 -34.09 -17.69
C PHE A 234 29.57 -34.89 -18.81
N ASP A 235 28.89 -35.10 -19.95
CA ASP A 235 29.50 -35.89 -21.05
C ASP A 235 30.33 -34.98 -21.96
N ASP A 236 29.71 -33.99 -22.59
CA ASP A 236 30.35 -32.99 -23.45
C ASP A 236 29.58 -31.67 -23.48
N PRO A 237 29.97 -30.67 -22.68
CA PRO A 237 29.31 -29.36 -22.63
C PRO A 237 29.26 -28.61 -23.98
N SER A 238 30.14 -28.95 -24.91
CA SER A 238 30.19 -28.33 -26.25
C SER A 238 28.99 -28.69 -27.13
N THR A 239 28.27 -29.74 -26.78
CA THR A 239 27.07 -30.23 -27.50
C THR A 239 25.77 -29.54 -27.04
N ILE A 240 25.84 -28.74 -25.97
CA ILE A 240 24.67 -28.02 -25.43
C ILE A 240 24.28 -26.90 -26.39
N THR A 241 23.02 -26.96 -26.83
CA THR A 241 22.44 -25.97 -27.75
C THR A 241 21.87 -24.75 -27.00
N GLU A 242 21.73 -23.62 -27.70
CA GLU A 242 21.09 -22.41 -27.17
C GLU A 242 19.65 -22.71 -26.68
N GLU A 243 18.87 -23.50 -27.41
CA GLU A 243 17.51 -23.86 -27.07
C GLU A 243 17.41 -24.63 -25.75
N GLU A 244 18.36 -25.53 -25.50
CA GLU A 244 18.43 -26.32 -24.25
C GLU A 244 18.75 -25.41 -23.06
N VAL A 245 19.67 -24.45 -23.22
CA VAL A 245 20.00 -23.47 -22.19
C VAL A 245 18.79 -22.57 -21.89
N LEU A 246 18.11 -22.06 -22.93
CA LEU A 246 16.93 -21.24 -22.78
C LEU A 246 15.80 -21.99 -22.05
N ARG A 247 15.57 -23.25 -22.38
CA ARG A 247 14.57 -24.10 -21.73
C ARG A 247 14.90 -24.34 -20.25
N ALA A 248 16.13 -24.69 -19.93
CA ALA A 248 16.59 -24.94 -18.56
C ALA A 248 16.51 -23.66 -17.70
N LEU A 249 16.98 -22.52 -18.22
CA LEU A 249 16.87 -21.23 -17.55
C LEU A 249 15.42 -20.83 -17.30
N ARG A 250 14.53 -21.05 -18.30
CA ARG A 250 13.09 -20.77 -18.11
C ARG A 250 12.51 -21.64 -16.99
N ASN A 251 12.76 -22.94 -17.02
CA ASN A 251 12.26 -23.85 -15.99
C ASN A 251 12.73 -23.45 -14.59
N ALA A 252 14.03 -23.18 -14.44
CA ALA A 252 14.62 -22.74 -13.17
C ALA A 252 14.09 -21.38 -12.70
N THR A 253 13.81 -20.46 -13.63
CA THR A 253 13.24 -19.12 -13.33
C THR A 253 11.80 -19.22 -12.88
N VAL A 254 10.96 -19.97 -13.59
CA VAL A 254 9.54 -20.16 -13.24
C VAL A 254 9.39 -20.86 -11.88
N GLN A 255 10.28 -21.80 -11.56
CA GLN A 255 10.34 -22.46 -10.24
C GLN A 255 10.97 -21.59 -9.15
N MET A 256 11.41 -20.37 -9.47
CA MET A 256 12.14 -19.45 -8.57
C MET A 256 13.43 -20.03 -7.98
N ALA A 257 13.97 -21.06 -8.59
CA ALA A 257 15.20 -21.70 -8.14
C ALA A 257 16.45 -20.89 -8.53
N VAL A 258 16.37 -20.12 -9.62
CA VAL A 258 17.45 -19.30 -10.16
C VAL A 258 16.89 -17.93 -10.55
N VAL A 259 17.72 -16.90 -10.39
CA VAL A 259 17.40 -15.53 -10.83
C VAL A 259 18.35 -15.13 -11.96
N PRO A 260 17.91 -15.14 -13.23
CA PRO A 260 18.73 -14.65 -14.33
C PRO A 260 19.12 -13.20 -14.12
N MET A 261 20.39 -12.87 -14.35
CA MET A 261 20.89 -11.51 -14.16
C MET A 261 21.42 -10.92 -15.47
N LEU A 262 20.96 -9.70 -15.74
CA LEU A 262 21.43 -8.86 -16.84
C LEU A 262 22.00 -7.55 -16.29
N CYS A 263 22.74 -6.86 -17.16
CA CYS A 263 23.19 -5.50 -16.87
C CYS A 263 22.93 -4.56 -18.05
N GLY A 264 22.99 -3.27 -17.78
CA GLY A 264 22.83 -2.25 -18.80
C GLY A 264 22.87 -0.83 -18.25
N SER A 265 22.57 0.11 -19.12
CA SER A 265 22.34 1.51 -18.77
C SER A 265 21.10 2.02 -19.53
N SER A 266 19.97 2.06 -18.85
CA SER A 266 18.73 2.56 -19.46
C SER A 266 18.86 4.03 -19.90
N PHE A 267 19.61 4.84 -19.12
CA PHE A 267 19.87 6.24 -19.48
C PHE A 267 20.73 6.36 -20.76
N LYS A 268 21.71 5.50 -20.95
CA LYS A 268 22.56 5.43 -22.15
C LYS A 268 21.97 4.54 -23.24
N ASN A 269 20.73 4.08 -23.07
CA ASN A 269 20.03 3.27 -24.08
C ASN A 269 20.71 1.94 -24.42
N LYS A 270 21.34 1.27 -23.44
CA LYS A 270 22.11 0.03 -23.63
C LYS A 270 21.55 -1.09 -22.78
N GLY A 271 21.25 -2.25 -23.38
CA GLY A 271 20.84 -3.47 -22.70
C GLY A 271 19.33 -3.68 -22.53
N VAL A 272 18.47 -2.71 -22.85
CA VAL A 272 17.01 -2.82 -22.62
C VAL A 272 16.34 -3.76 -23.61
N GLN A 273 16.79 -3.82 -24.88
CA GLN A 273 16.24 -4.78 -25.86
C GLN A 273 16.58 -6.23 -25.45
N THR A 274 17.81 -6.47 -24.99
CA THR A 274 18.20 -7.77 -24.44
C THR A 274 17.37 -8.15 -23.21
N LEU A 275 17.06 -7.17 -22.35
CA LEU A 275 16.14 -7.41 -21.23
C LEU A 275 14.75 -7.82 -21.73
N LEU A 276 14.20 -7.15 -22.76
CA LEU A 276 12.90 -7.50 -23.34
C LEU A 276 12.89 -8.91 -23.96
N ASP A 277 13.96 -9.29 -24.65
CA ASP A 277 14.11 -10.62 -25.22
C ASP A 277 14.03 -11.68 -24.09
N TYR A 278 14.77 -11.49 -23.02
CA TYR A 278 14.81 -12.45 -21.92
C TYR A 278 13.60 -12.38 -20.98
N VAL A 279 12.90 -11.26 -20.91
CA VAL A 279 11.54 -11.19 -20.33
C VAL A 279 10.59 -12.14 -21.08
N CYS A 280 10.61 -12.11 -22.42
CA CYS A 280 9.79 -13.01 -23.22
C CYS A 280 10.23 -14.48 -23.07
N ALA A 281 11.55 -14.73 -22.98
CA ALA A 281 12.09 -16.08 -22.87
C ALA A 281 11.85 -16.73 -21.51
N PHE A 282 12.06 -16.02 -20.40
CA PHE A 282 12.17 -16.63 -19.07
C PHE A 282 10.99 -16.37 -18.14
N LEU A 283 10.34 -15.21 -18.23
CA LEU A 283 9.21 -14.93 -17.34
C LEU A 283 7.97 -15.72 -17.74
N PRO A 284 7.16 -16.17 -16.77
CA PRO A 284 6.01 -17.00 -17.04
C PRO A 284 4.91 -16.26 -17.83
N SER A 285 4.14 -17.04 -18.54
CA SER A 285 2.83 -16.65 -19.06
C SER A 285 1.74 -16.97 -18.03
N PRO A 286 0.50 -16.49 -18.20
CA PRO A 286 -0.60 -16.90 -17.34
C PRO A 286 -0.89 -18.42 -17.29
N LEU A 287 -0.37 -19.19 -18.26
CA LEU A 287 -0.49 -20.64 -18.31
C LEU A 287 0.62 -21.40 -17.56
N ASP A 288 1.70 -20.72 -17.23
CA ASP A 288 2.82 -21.32 -16.48
C ASP A 288 2.67 -21.13 -14.96
N THR A 289 1.75 -20.25 -14.55
CA THR A 289 1.43 -20.04 -13.13
C THR A 289 0.38 -21.05 -12.67
N GLU A 290 0.33 -21.29 -11.36
CA GLU A 290 -0.71 -22.12 -10.77
C GLU A 290 -2.12 -21.55 -11.07
N ASN A 291 -3.12 -22.43 -11.13
CA ASN A 291 -4.51 -21.99 -11.23
C ASN A 291 -4.83 -21.07 -10.05
N VAL A 292 -5.64 -20.04 -10.31
CA VAL A 292 -6.06 -19.19 -9.19
C VAL A 292 -7.02 -19.98 -8.29
N ILE A 293 -6.74 -19.98 -7.00
CA ILE A 293 -7.55 -20.60 -5.97
C ILE A 293 -8.40 -19.54 -5.29
N GLY A 294 -9.64 -19.88 -4.99
CA GLY A 294 -10.55 -19.05 -4.21
C GLY A 294 -11.53 -19.90 -3.41
N THR A 295 -12.25 -19.23 -2.53
CA THR A 295 -13.25 -19.87 -1.67
C THR A 295 -14.64 -19.55 -2.18
N ASN A 296 -15.48 -20.56 -2.34
CA ASN A 296 -16.89 -20.37 -2.63
C ASN A 296 -17.59 -19.76 -1.40
N PRO A 297 -18.17 -18.56 -1.48
CA PRO A 297 -18.76 -17.90 -0.32
C PRO A 297 -20.02 -18.57 0.25
N GLU A 298 -20.68 -19.43 -0.54
CA GLU A 298 -21.89 -20.15 -0.10
C GLU A 298 -21.57 -21.47 0.59
N THR A 299 -20.57 -22.20 0.07
CA THR A 299 -20.23 -23.55 0.56
C THR A 299 -19.02 -23.58 1.47
N GLY A 300 -18.17 -22.54 1.43
CA GLY A 300 -16.87 -22.50 2.09
C GLY A 300 -15.81 -23.43 1.49
N ALA A 301 -16.10 -24.06 0.34
CA ALA A 301 -15.16 -24.95 -0.33
C ALA A 301 -14.13 -24.16 -1.15
N GLU A 302 -12.90 -24.67 -1.17
CA GLU A 302 -11.89 -24.16 -2.11
C GLU A 302 -12.20 -24.64 -3.53
N GLU A 303 -12.08 -23.73 -4.47
CA GLU A 303 -12.27 -23.97 -5.90
C GLU A 303 -11.09 -23.36 -6.66
N ASP A 304 -10.63 -24.05 -7.71
CA ASP A 304 -9.64 -23.52 -8.63
C ASP A 304 -10.29 -23.06 -9.95
N ARG A 305 -9.65 -22.10 -10.61
CA ARG A 305 -10.06 -21.61 -11.93
C ARG A 305 -8.86 -21.62 -12.86
N LYS A 306 -9.03 -22.23 -14.04
CA LYS A 306 -8.00 -22.28 -15.07
C LYS A 306 -7.99 -21.00 -15.91
N PRO A 307 -6.83 -20.53 -16.37
CA PRO A 307 -6.75 -19.38 -17.24
C PRO A 307 -7.25 -19.71 -18.67
N SER A 308 -8.56 -19.64 -18.86
CA SER A 308 -9.24 -19.90 -20.13
C SER A 308 -10.46 -19.00 -20.28
N ASP A 309 -10.69 -18.45 -21.49
CA ASP A 309 -11.89 -17.65 -21.81
C ASP A 309 -13.20 -18.46 -21.73
N ASP A 310 -13.10 -19.78 -21.83
CA ASP A 310 -14.26 -20.70 -21.81
C ASP A 310 -14.61 -21.17 -20.37
N GLU A 311 -13.83 -20.76 -19.37
CA GLU A 311 -14.03 -21.05 -17.94
C GLU A 311 -15.02 -20.06 -17.33
N LYS A 312 -15.54 -20.37 -16.13
CA LYS A 312 -16.31 -19.42 -15.32
C LYS A 312 -15.47 -18.21 -14.96
N THR A 313 -16.07 -17.02 -15.04
CA THR A 313 -15.35 -15.78 -14.85
C THR A 313 -14.87 -15.62 -13.41
N SER A 314 -13.60 -15.27 -13.24
CA SER A 314 -13.05 -14.76 -12.00
C SER A 314 -12.03 -13.65 -12.29
N ALA A 315 -12.20 -12.52 -11.65
CA ALA A 315 -11.31 -11.37 -11.79
C ALA A 315 -11.14 -10.67 -10.44
N LEU A 316 -9.97 -10.10 -10.22
CA LEU A 316 -9.63 -9.34 -9.01
C LEU A 316 -9.53 -7.85 -9.33
N ALA A 317 -10.34 -7.04 -8.67
CA ALA A 317 -10.22 -5.58 -8.69
C ALA A 317 -9.06 -5.17 -7.79
N PHE A 318 -7.93 -4.76 -8.36
CA PHE A 318 -6.73 -4.48 -7.59
C PHE A 318 -6.44 -2.99 -7.38
N LYS A 319 -7.08 -2.11 -8.16
CA LYS A 319 -6.89 -0.67 -8.04
C LYS A 319 -8.12 0.10 -8.45
N ILE A 320 -8.43 1.15 -7.72
CA ILE A 320 -9.46 2.13 -8.06
C ILE A 320 -8.77 3.49 -8.25
N ALA A 321 -9.16 4.22 -9.27
CA ALA A 321 -8.69 5.58 -9.52
C ALA A 321 -9.85 6.49 -9.89
N THR A 322 -9.78 7.75 -9.52
CA THR A 322 -10.75 8.77 -9.95
C THR A 322 -10.21 9.49 -11.18
N ASP A 323 -10.93 9.37 -12.28
CA ASP A 323 -10.61 10.05 -13.53
C ASP A 323 -11.56 11.25 -13.72
N PRO A 324 -11.06 12.44 -14.08
CA PRO A 324 -11.88 13.65 -14.24
C PRO A 324 -12.97 13.54 -15.32
N TYR A 325 -12.78 12.66 -16.32
CA TYR A 325 -13.66 12.56 -17.50
C TYR A 325 -14.62 11.38 -17.44
N VAL A 326 -14.17 10.24 -16.93
CA VAL A 326 -14.98 9.01 -16.88
C VAL A 326 -15.44 8.65 -15.48
N GLY A 327 -14.99 9.38 -14.48
CA GLY A 327 -15.32 9.14 -13.08
C GLY A 327 -14.49 8.01 -12.46
N ARG A 328 -15.16 7.08 -11.78
CA ARG A 328 -14.50 5.96 -11.11
C ARG A 328 -14.04 4.92 -12.11
N LEU A 329 -12.73 4.69 -12.18
CA LEU A 329 -12.06 3.73 -13.02
C LEU A 329 -11.55 2.58 -12.15
N THR A 330 -11.99 1.37 -12.41
CA THR A 330 -11.59 0.16 -11.68
C THR A 330 -10.66 -0.67 -12.55
N PHE A 331 -9.45 -0.90 -12.07
CA PHE A 331 -8.48 -1.80 -12.70
C PHE A 331 -8.67 -3.21 -12.16
N PHE A 332 -8.65 -4.19 -13.04
CA PHE A 332 -8.79 -5.58 -12.66
C PHE A 332 -7.94 -6.50 -13.53
N ARG A 333 -7.58 -7.65 -12.97
CA ARG A 333 -6.99 -8.76 -13.69
C ARG A 333 -8.05 -9.86 -13.82
N VAL A 334 -8.26 -10.35 -15.03
CA VAL A 334 -9.09 -11.53 -15.29
C VAL A 334 -8.23 -12.78 -15.19
N TYR A 335 -8.56 -13.68 -14.27
CA TYR A 335 -7.85 -14.95 -14.11
C TYR A 335 -8.48 -16.06 -14.96
N SER A 336 -9.80 -16.09 -15.05
CA SER A 336 -10.57 -17.06 -15.85
C SER A 336 -11.80 -16.40 -16.45
N GLY A 337 -12.32 -16.95 -17.52
CA GLY A 337 -13.47 -16.42 -18.23
C GLY A 337 -13.16 -15.09 -18.93
N LYS A 338 -14.15 -14.27 -19.11
CA LYS A 338 -14.03 -12.97 -19.78
C LYS A 338 -15.04 -11.97 -19.25
N ILE A 339 -14.69 -10.69 -19.33
CA ILE A 339 -15.57 -9.57 -19.01
C ILE A 339 -15.88 -8.82 -20.30
N GLU A 340 -17.17 -8.57 -20.57
CA GLU A 340 -17.66 -7.91 -21.79
C GLU A 340 -18.23 -6.53 -21.48
N ALA A 341 -17.97 -5.54 -22.34
CA ALA A 341 -18.56 -4.22 -22.23
C ALA A 341 -20.08 -4.27 -22.39
N GLY A 342 -20.81 -3.53 -21.57
CA GLY A 342 -22.28 -3.53 -21.55
C GLY A 342 -22.92 -4.65 -20.74
N SER A 343 -22.15 -5.62 -20.23
CA SER A 343 -22.62 -6.75 -19.43
C SER A 343 -22.81 -6.41 -17.96
N TYR A 344 -23.22 -7.41 -17.20
CA TYR A 344 -23.24 -7.40 -15.74
C TYR A 344 -22.28 -8.47 -15.21
N ILE A 345 -21.61 -8.17 -14.11
CA ILE A 345 -20.75 -9.08 -13.38
C ILE A 345 -21.15 -9.09 -11.90
N TYR A 346 -20.98 -10.22 -11.23
CA TYR A 346 -21.32 -10.37 -9.81
C TYR A 346 -20.12 -10.00 -8.95
N ASN A 347 -20.33 -9.16 -7.92
CA ASN A 347 -19.35 -8.85 -6.90
C ASN A 347 -19.60 -9.73 -5.68
N SER A 348 -18.70 -10.65 -5.39
CA SER A 348 -18.85 -11.63 -4.30
C SER A 348 -18.85 -11.01 -2.90
N ARG A 349 -18.20 -9.86 -2.68
CA ARG A 349 -18.24 -9.16 -1.40
C ARG A 349 -19.60 -8.53 -1.13
N SER A 350 -20.12 -7.77 -2.10
CA SER A 350 -21.37 -7.02 -1.91
C SER A 350 -22.62 -7.87 -2.17
N GLY A 351 -22.48 -9.05 -2.78
CA GLY A 351 -23.61 -9.90 -3.18
C GLY A 351 -24.49 -9.28 -4.25
N LYS A 352 -23.96 -8.36 -5.08
CA LYS A 352 -24.71 -7.59 -6.06
C LYS A 352 -24.11 -7.70 -7.45
N LYS A 353 -24.98 -7.50 -8.45
CA LYS A 353 -24.55 -7.35 -9.84
C LYS A 353 -24.09 -5.92 -10.09
N GLU A 354 -22.90 -5.81 -10.62
CA GLU A 354 -22.29 -4.56 -11.06
C GLU A 354 -22.40 -4.43 -12.59
N ARG A 355 -22.68 -3.24 -13.08
CA ARG A 355 -22.75 -2.98 -14.52
C ARG A 355 -21.39 -2.61 -15.07
N VAL A 356 -20.91 -3.32 -16.06
CA VAL A 356 -19.69 -3.00 -16.83
C VAL A 356 -20.09 -2.11 -18.01
N SER A 357 -20.02 -0.80 -17.86
CA SER A 357 -20.49 0.11 -18.93
C SER A 357 -19.53 0.17 -20.11
N ARG A 358 -18.22 0.32 -19.85
CA ARG A 358 -17.14 0.36 -20.85
C ARG A 358 -15.90 -0.31 -20.28
N LEU A 359 -15.11 -0.88 -21.17
CA LEU A 359 -13.82 -1.49 -20.87
C LEU A 359 -12.70 -0.78 -21.61
N PHE A 360 -11.51 -0.75 -21.01
CA PHE A 360 -10.34 -0.09 -21.56
C PHE A 360 -9.11 -0.95 -21.41
N GLN A 361 -8.29 -0.96 -22.46
CA GLN A 361 -6.88 -1.30 -22.36
C GLN A 361 -6.13 -0.01 -22.06
N MET A 362 -5.37 0.00 -21.00
CA MET A 362 -4.69 1.21 -20.53
C MET A 362 -3.31 1.37 -21.15
N HIS A 363 -2.94 2.61 -21.43
CA HIS A 363 -1.59 3.03 -21.74
C HIS A 363 -1.26 4.24 -20.85
N SER A 364 -0.73 3.97 -19.67
CA SER A 364 -0.61 4.97 -18.59
C SER A 364 -1.98 5.62 -18.31
N ASN A 365 -2.18 6.91 -18.59
CA ASN A 365 -3.44 7.63 -18.43
C ASN A 365 -4.36 7.59 -19.67
N LYS A 366 -3.91 7.03 -20.80
CA LYS A 366 -4.73 6.94 -22.02
C LYS A 366 -5.60 5.69 -21.99
N GLN A 367 -6.88 5.87 -22.30
CA GLN A 367 -7.91 4.84 -22.26
C GLN A 367 -8.24 4.41 -23.69
N ASN A 368 -7.87 3.19 -24.06
CA ASN A 368 -8.24 2.62 -25.36
C ASN A 368 -9.44 1.70 -25.16
N PRO A 369 -10.62 2.05 -25.71
CA PRO A 369 -11.82 1.24 -25.53
C PRO A 369 -11.67 -0.14 -26.18
N VAL A 370 -12.12 -1.17 -25.44
CA VAL A 370 -12.18 -2.55 -25.90
C VAL A 370 -13.54 -3.16 -25.57
N GLU A 371 -13.96 -4.16 -26.37
CA GLU A 371 -15.24 -4.83 -26.15
C GLU A 371 -15.15 -5.94 -25.11
N VAL A 372 -14.00 -6.60 -25.00
CA VAL A 372 -13.79 -7.78 -24.16
C VAL A 372 -12.39 -7.76 -23.56
N ILE A 373 -12.28 -8.16 -22.29
CA ILE A 373 -11.03 -8.49 -21.61
C ILE A 373 -11.15 -9.96 -21.18
N GLY A 374 -10.25 -10.81 -21.69
CA GLY A 374 -10.27 -12.26 -21.48
C GLY A 374 -9.34 -12.71 -20.37
N ALA A 375 -9.30 -14.03 -20.13
CA ALA A 375 -8.44 -14.68 -19.16
C ALA A 375 -6.96 -14.30 -19.35
N GLY A 376 -6.24 -14.14 -18.25
CA GLY A 376 -4.82 -13.78 -18.25
C GLY A 376 -4.52 -12.31 -18.58
N ASP A 377 -5.53 -11.47 -18.79
CA ASP A 377 -5.34 -10.08 -19.19
C ASP A 377 -5.63 -9.09 -18.06
N ILE A 378 -5.06 -7.90 -18.18
CA ILE A 378 -5.24 -6.76 -17.27
C ILE A 378 -5.95 -5.65 -18.02
N GLY A 379 -7.00 -5.09 -17.43
CA GLY A 379 -7.72 -3.98 -18.00
C GLY A 379 -8.37 -3.10 -16.96
N ALA A 380 -9.14 -2.14 -17.46
CA ALA A 380 -9.89 -1.23 -16.61
C ALA A 380 -11.33 -1.11 -17.10
N GLY A 381 -12.24 -0.82 -16.18
CA GLY A 381 -13.67 -0.67 -16.49
C GLY A 381 -14.32 0.46 -15.71
N VAL A 382 -15.43 0.97 -16.25
CA VAL A 382 -16.28 1.98 -15.61
C VAL A 382 -17.72 1.50 -15.56
N GLY A 383 -18.47 2.05 -14.61
CA GLY A 383 -19.88 1.73 -14.40
C GLY A 383 -20.17 1.01 -13.09
N PHE A 384 -19.16 0.50 -12.43
CA PHE A 384 -19.27 -0.12 -11.11
C PHE A 384 -19.71 0.91 -10.05
N LYS A 385 -20.64 0.50 -9.19
CA LYS A 385 -21.20 1.39 -8.15
C LYS A 385 -20.61 1.13 -6.76
N ASP A 386 -20.50 -0.15 -6.39
CA ASP A 386 -20.07 -0.59 -5.05
C ASP A 386 -18.93 -1.59 -5.16
N ILE A 387 -17.78 -1.11 -5.63
CA ILE A 387 -16.56 -1.91 -5.77
C ILE A 387 -15.44 -1.30 -4.95
N HIS A 388 -14.64 -2.15 -4.30
CA HIS A 388 -13.46 -1.79 -3.54
C HIS A 388 -12.22 -2.53 -4.06
N THR A 389 -11.07 -2.00 -3.73
CA THR A 389 -9.80 -2.70 -3.97
C THR A 389 -9.79 -4.02 -3.19
N GLY A 390 -9.50 -5.13 -3.88
CA GLY A 390 -9.56 -6.48 -3.33
C GLY A 390 -10.85 -7.24 -3.62
N ASP A 391 -11.88 -6.58 -4.20
CA ASP A 391 -13.12 -7.27 -4.55
C ASP A 391 -12.92 -8.28 -5.68
N THR A 392 -13.57 -9.41 -5.55
CA THR A 392 -13.64 -10.42 -6.62
C THR A 392 -14.89 -10.21 -7.48
N LEU A 393 -14.67 -10.14 -8.77
CA LEU A 393 -15.70 -10.09 -9.80
C LEU A 393 -15.83 -11.47 -10.45
N CYS A 394 -17.02 -12.07 -10.46
CA CYS A 394 -17.24 -13.43 -10.95
C CYS A 394 -18.62 -13.60 -11.59
N ASP A 395 -18.89 -14.81 -12.09
CA ASP A 395 -20.22 -15.19 -12.52
C ASP A 395 -21.13 -15.46 -11.30
N GLU A 396 -22.39 -15.04 -11.37
CA GLU A 396 -23.35 -15.22 -10.28
C GLU A 396 -23.67 -16.69 -9.98
N ASP A 397 -23.67 -17.54 -11.00
CA ASP A 397 -23.92 -18.97 -10.89
C ASP A 397 -22.69 -19.80 -10.47
N ALA A 398 -21.54 -19.15 -10.32
CA ALA A 398 -20.31 -19.74 -9.85
C ALA A 398 -19.53 -18.75 -8.95
N PRO A 399 -20.10 -18.34 -7.81
CA PRO A 399 -19.49 -17.33 -6.96
C PRO A 399 -18.20 -17.85 -6.34
N ILE A 400 -17.18 -17.02 -6.39
CA ILE A 400 -15.87 -17.29 -5.80
C ILE A 400 -15.33 -16.03 -5.15
N VAL A 401 -14.60 -16.16 -4.06
CA VAL A 401 -13.82 -15.11 -3.43
C VAL A 401 -12.35 -15.49 -3.57
N LEU A 402 -11.62 -14.73 -4.37
CA LEU A 402 -10.18 -14.87 -4.46
C LEU A 402 -9.55 -14.34 -3.17
N GLU A 403 -8.36 -14.81 -2.83
CA GLU A 403 -7.66 -14.36 -1.63
C GLU A 403 -7.61 -12.83 -1.56
N SER A 404 -8.03 -12.28 -0.43
CA SER A 404 -8.03 -10.85 -0.18
C SER A 404 -6.59 -10.34 -0.02
N MET A 405 -6.36 -9.11 -0.46
CA MET A 405 -5.10 -8.42 -0.19
C MET A 405 -5.13 -7.87 1.24
N ASP A 406 -4.11 -8.21 2.03
CA ASP A 406 -3.90 -7.63 3.35
C ASP A 406 -3.13 -6.33 3.22
N PHE A 407 -3.68 -5.25 3.73
CA PHE A 407 -3.03 -3.95 3.72
C PHE A 407 -2.48 -3.62 5.11
N PRO A 408 -1.26 -3.05 5.21
CA PRO A 408 -0.72 -2.61 6.48
C PRO A 408 -1.53 -1.46 7.05
N GLU A 409 -1.62 -1.40 8.38
CA GLU A 409 -2.26 -0.29 9.06
C GLU A 409 -1.42 0.99 8.94
N PRO A 410 -2.07 2.17 8.86
CA PRO A 410 -1.39 3.46 8.84
C PRO A 410 -0.50 3.66 10.06
N VAL A 411 0.68 4.25 9.88
CA VAL A 411 1.68 4.43 10.94
C VAL A 411 1.81 5.88 11.44
N ILE A 412 1.30 6.86 10.71
CA ILE A 412 1.35 8.28 11.08
C ILE A 412 0.01 8.95 10.84
N GLY A 413 -0.34 9.89 11.71
CA GLY A 413 -1.57 10.67 11.59
C GLY A 413 -1.32 12.17 11.75
N ILE A 414 -2.06 12.98 10.98
CA ILE A 414 -2.09 14.44 11.09
C ILE A 414 -3.53 14.93 11.16
N ALA A 415 -3.75 15.99 11.89
CA ALA A 415 -5.04 16.68 11.91
C ALA A 415 -5.15 17.64 10.72
N VAL A 416 -6.31 17.65 10.07
CA VAL A 416 -6.58 18.52 8.93
C VAL A 416 -7.86 19.33 9.18
N GLU A 417 -7.80 20.62 8.85
CA GLU A 417 -8.93 21.53 8.96
C GLU A 417 -9.06 22.37 7.69
N PRO A 418 -10.24 22.55 7.12
CA PRO A 418 -10.39 23.40 5.95
C PRO A 418 -10.08 24.86 6.33
N LYS A 419 -9.43 25.62 5.45
CA LYS A 419 -9.17 27.05 5.70
C LYS A 419 -10.46 27.88 5.81
N THR A 420 -11.53 27.44 5.17
CA THR A 420 -12.85 28.11 5.25
C THR A 420 -13.94 27.09 5.54
N GLN A 421 -14.95 27.52 6.31
CA GLN A 421 -16.08 26.65 6.67
C GLN A 421 -16.89 26.18 5.44
N LYS A 422 -16.87 26.95 4.35
CA LYS A 422 -17.52 26.59 3.08
C LYS A 422 -16.87 25.41 2.36
N ASP A 423 -15.61 25.10 2.68
CA ASP A 423 -14.86 24.01 2.06
C ASP A 423 -14.96 22.69 2.84
N MET A 424 -15.73 22.67 3.97
CA MET A 424 -15.90 21.46 4.79
C MET A 424 -16.46 20.29 3.98
N ASP A 425 -17.54 20.52 3.22
CA ASP A 425 -18.17 19.48 2.41
C ASP A 425 -17.24 18.99 1.30
N LYS A 426 -16.47 19.90 0.70
CA LYS A 426 -15.48 19.53 -0.33
C LYS A 426 -14.33 18.73 0.26
N LEU A 427 -13.84 19.11 1.46
CA LEU A 427 -12.83 18.38 2.18
C LEU A 427 -13.29 16.95 2.47
N SER A 428 -14.47 16.81 3.07
CA SER A 428 -15.06 15.51 3.41
C SER A 428 -15.23 14.64 2.16
N ASN A 429 -15.77 15.18 1.08
CA ASN A 429 -15.92 14.47 -0.19
C ASN A 429 -14.58 14.10 -0.84
N GLY A 430 -13.60 15.01 -0.80
CA GLY A 430 -12.25 14.74 -1.32
C GLY A 430 -11.55 13.64 -0.53
N LEU A 431 -11.58 13.72 0.79
CA LEU A 431 -11.00 12.71 1.69
C LEU A 431 -11.67 11.33 1.50
N ALA A 432 -13.00 11.28 1.38
CA ALA A 432 -13.72 10.03 1.16
C ALA A 432 -13.30 9.35 -0.15
N LYS A 433 -13.18 10.12 -1.26
CA LYS A 433 -12.73 9.58 -2.55
C LYS A 433 -11.28 9.09 -2.50
N LEU A 434 -10.38 9.82 -1.83
CA LEU A 434 -9.00 9.40 -1.68
C LEU A 434 -8.88 8.14 -0.83
N ALA A 435 -9.72 7.98 0.21
CA ALA A 435 -9.78 6.77 1.01
C ALA A 435 -10.36 5.55 0.24
N GLU A 436 -11.23 5.78 -0.75
CA GLU A 436 -11.68 4.71 -1.66
C GLU A 436 -10.56 4.22 -2.60
N GLU A 437 -9.67 5.13 -3.02
CA GLU A 437 -8.55 4.80 -3.91
C GLU A 437 -7.43 4.06 -3.18
N ASP A 438 -7.15 4.46 -1.93
CA ASP A 438 -6.04 3.95 -1.15
C ASP A 438 -6.50 3.34 0.19
N PRO A 439 -6.50 2.00 0.31
CA PRO A 439 -6.92 1.31 1.53
C PRO A 439 -5.99 1.53 2.73
N THR A 440 -4.76 2.05 2.53
CA THR A 440 -3.83 2.40 3.62
C THR A 440 -3.99 3.84 4.10
N PHE A 441 -4.86 4.61 3.44
CA PHE A 441 -5.24 5.95 3.86
C PHE A 441 -6.56 5.91 4.63
N THR A 442 -6.56 6.36 5.87
CA THR A 442 -7.76 6.41 6.71
C THR A 442 -8.11 7.80 7.15
N VAL A 443 -9.41 8.04 7.28
CA VAL A 443 -9.97 9.33 7.75
C VAL A 443 -10.86 9.06 8.95
N LYS A 444 -10.54 9.67 10.09
CA LYS A 444 -11.34 9.55 11.31
C LYS A 444 -11.58 10.93 11.90
N THR A 445 -12.81 11.19 12.33
CA THR A 445 -13.09 12.34 13.17
C THR A 445 -13.03 11.92 14.62
N ASP A 446 -12.15 12.54 15.39
CA ASP A 446 -12.05 12.31 16.82
C ASP A 446 -13.28 12.90 17.52
N GLU A 447 -14.04 12.06 18.20
CA GLU A 447 -15.30 12.47 18.85
C GLU A 447 -15.09 13.44 20.02
N GLN A 448 -13.92 13.41 20.66
CA GLN A 448 -13.61 14.22 21.83
C GLN A 448 -13.07 15.59 21.43
N THR A 449 -12.16 15.64 20.46
CA THR A 449 -11.54 16.88 19.99
C THR A 449 -12.31 17.52 18.83
N GLY A 450 -13.16 16.78 18.14
CA GLY A 450 -13.83 17.19 16.91
C GLY A 450 -12.90 17.34 15.70
N GLN A 451 -11.62 16.98 15.84
CA GLN A 451 -10.65 17.09 14.75
C GLN A 451 -10.81 15.97 13.73
N THR A 452 -10.67 16.30 12.46
CA THR A 452 -10.51 15.31 11.41
C THR A 452 -9.04 14.92 11.34
N VAL A 453 -8.74 13.66 11.65
CA VAL A 453 -7.40 13.08 11.57
C VAL A 453 -7.33 12.20 10.33
N ILE A 454 -6.33 12.44 9.50
CA ILE A 454 -5.97 11.59 8.37
C ILE A 454 -4.72 10.80 8.74
N SER A 455 -4.70 9.51 8.41
CA SER A 455 -3.58 8.64 8.71
C SER A 455 -3.12 7.89 7.47
N GLY A 456 -1.82 7.66 7.36
CA GLY A 456 -1.17 7.03 6.21
C GLY A 456 0.15 6.36 6.56
N MET A 457 0.85 5.86 5.55
CA MET A 457 2.06 5.04 5.69
C MET A 457 3.33 5.85 5.96
N GLY A 458 3.31 7.16 5.75
CA GLY A 458 4.47 8.03 5.97
C GLY A 458 4.14 9.49 5.72
N GLU A 459 5.12 10.37 6.03
CA GLU A 459 4.96 11.82 5.84
C GLU A 459 4.76 12.17 4.36
N LEU A 460 5.54 11.57 3.48
CA LEU A 460 5.42 11.80 2.04
C LEU A 460 4.06 11.38 1.50
N HIS A 461 3.52 10.25 1.98
CA HIS A 461 2.19 9.79 1.61
C HIS A 461 1.12 10.84 1.97
N LEU A 462 1.13 11.35 3.21
CA LEU A 462 0.16 12.36 3.65
C LEU A 462 0.34 13.70 2.94
N ASP A 463 1.57 14.12 2.65
CA ASP A 463 1.86 15.33 1.87
C ASP A 463 1.26 15.25 0.45
N ILE A 464 1.35 14.09 -0.18
CA ILE A 464 0.77 13.86 -1.51
C ILE A 464 -0.76 13.91 -1.45
N ILE A 465 -1.37 13.29 -0.46
CA ILE A 465 -2.82 13.35 -0.24
C ILE A 465 -3.30 14.80 -0.11
N ILE A 466 -2.59 15.62 0.66
CA ILE A 466 -2.94 17.03 0.84
C ILE A 466 -2.74 17.84 -0.44
N ASP A 467 -1.68 17.60 -1.17
CA ASP A 467 -1.45 18.25 -2.44
C ASP A 467 -2.52 17.85 -3.48
N ARG A 468 -2.96 16.57 -3.49
CA ARG A 468 -4.08 16.12 -4.30
C ARG A 468 -5.39 16.80 -3.92
N LEU A 469 -5.69 16.98 -2.63
CA LEU A 469 -6.85 17.74 -2.17
C LEU A 469 -6.86 19.16 -2.74
N LYS A 470 -5.69 19.81 -2.73
CA LYS A 470 -5.53 21.15 -3.28
C LYS A 470 -5.69 21.20 -4.80
N ARG A 471 -5.03 20.29 -5.53
CA ARG A 471 -4.99 20.31 -7.00
C ARG A 471 -6.27 19.76 -7.64
N GLU A 472 -6.75 18.62 -7.17
CA GLU A 472 -7.88 17.91 -7.77
C GLU A 472 -9.22 18.40 -7.22
N PHE A 473 -9.34 18.60 -5.90
CA PHE A 473 -10.59 18.96 -5.24
C PHE A 473 -10.72 20.46 -4.95
N LYS A 474 -9.66 21.25 -5.22
CA LYS A 474 -9.63 22.71 -4.98
C LYS A 474 -9.94 23.07 -3.52
N VAL A 475 -9.41 22.29 -2.58
CA VAL A 475 -9.55 22.49 -1.14
C VAL A 475 -8.19 22.76 -0.53
N GLU A 476 -8.06 23.87 0.17
CA GLU A 476 -6.89 24.16 0.99
C GLU A 476 -7.22 23.85 2.45
N CYS A 477 -6.33 23.13 3.13
CA CYS A 477 -6.45 22.79 4.53
C CYS A 477 -5.22 23.23 5.33
N ASN A 478 -5.44 23.51 6.62
CA ASN A 478 -4.38 23.65 7.61
C ASN A 478 -4.05 22.25 8.13
N GLN A 479 -2.76 22.02 8.38
CA GLN A 479 -2.22 20.78 8.92
C GLN A 479 -1.70 21.03 10.31
N GLY A 480 -1.87 20.07 11.19
CA GLY A 480 -1.36 20.11 12.55
C GLY A 480 -1.16 18.74 13.16
N LYS A 481 -0.51 18.70 14.30
CA LYS A 481 -0.46 17.48 15.10
C LYS A 481 -1.84 17.20 15.68
N PRO A 482 -2.30 15.94 15.74
CA PRO A 482 -3.51 15.60 16.46
C PRO A 482 -3.43 16.09 17.92
N GLN A 483 -4.53 16.60 18.45
CA GLN A 483 -4.59 16.99 19.85
C GLN A 483 -4.52 15.75 20.73
N VAL A 484 -3.78 15.86 21.83
CA VAL A 484 -3.74 14.80 22.85
C VAL A 484 -5.05 14.86 23.64
N ASN A 485 -5.74 13.74 23.77
CA ASN A 485 -6.97 13.62 24.55
C ASN A 485 -6.64 13.55 26.04
N TYR A 486 -6.35 14.71 26.62
CA TYR A 486 -6.17 14.82 28.06
C TYR A 486 -7.51 14.62 28.78
N LYS A 487 -7.43 14.00 29.96
CA LYS A 487 -8.53 13.92 30.92
C LYS A 487 -8.06 14.42 32.27
N GLU A 488 -9.01 14.71 33.16
CA GLU A 488 -8.69 15.00 34.56
C GLU A 488 -9.07 13.82 35.44
N ALA A 489 -8.44 13.70 36.58
CA ALA A 489 -8.80 12.80 37.65
C ALA A 489 -8.60 13.48 38.99
N ILE A 490 -9.23 12.95 40.05
CA ILE A 490 -9.01 13.39 41.42
C ILE A 490 -8.35 12.30 42.23
N THR A 491 -7.50 12.68 43.19
CA THR A 491 -6.68 11.74 43.95
C THR A 491 -7.10 11.58 45.41
N LYS A 492 -8.00 12.44 45.92
CA LYS A 492 -8.41 12.48 47.34
C LYS A 492 -9.91 12.49 47.45
N THR A 493 -10.43 11.92 48.53
CA THR A 493 -11.84 12.03 48.88
C THR A 493 -12.07 13.28 49.71
N VAL A 494 -13.10 14.02 49.37
CA VAL A 494 -13.54 15.28 50.06
C VAL A 494 -14.98 15.13 50.48
N ASN A 495 -15.27 15.42 51.77
CA ASN A 495 -16.63 15.59 52.26
C ASN A 495 -17.00 17.09 52.12
N LEU A 496 -18.12 17.34 51.50
CA LEU A 496 -18.61 18.72 51.24
C LEU A 496 -20.10 18.83 51.48
N ARG A 497 -20.49 19.88 52.17
CA ARG A 497 -21.88 20.37 52.17
C ARG A 497 -21.97 21.56 51.24
N GLU A 498 -22.87 21.50 50.27
CA GLU A 498 -23.14 22.58 49.31
C GLU A 498 -24.59 23.01 49.44
N VAL A 499 -24.81 24.33 49.56
CA VAL A 499 -26.13 24.93 49.66
C VAL A 499 -26.33 25.91 48.51
N TYR A 500 -27.29 25.60 47.67
CA TYR A 500 -27.74 26.52 46.61
C TYR A 500 -28.98 27.27 47.09
N LYS A 501 -28.83 28.58 47.24
CA LYS A 501 -29.92 29.45 47.61
C LYS A 501 -29.94 30.69 46.72
N LYS A 502 -31.05 30.91 46.03
CA LYS A 502 -31.25 32.10 45.22
C LYS A 502 -32.65 32.67 45.45
N GLN A 503 -32.73 33.91 45.80
CA GLN A 503 -34.01 34.63 46.05
C GLN A 503 -34.03 35.90 45.19
N SER A 504 -34.97 35.98 44.27
CA SER A 504 -35.15 37.13 43.37
C SER A 504 -36.65 37.40 43.23
N GLY A 505 -37.23 38.14 44.19
CA GLY A 505 -38.61 38.65 44.15
C GLY A 505 -39.68 37.66 43.66
N GLY A 506 -40.17 36.75 44.54
CA GLY A 506 -41.13 35.72 44.23
C GLY A 506 -40.68 34.34 44.77
N ARG A 507 -41.02 33.20 44.08
CA ARG A 507 -40.61 31.85 44.47
C ARG A 507 -39.09 31.73 44.42
N GLY A 508 -38.45 31.40 45.53
CA GLY A 508 -37.01 31.18 45.64
C GLY A 508 -36.55 29.90 45.02
N LYS A 509 -35.23 29.66 45.06
CA LYS A 509 -34.58 28.42 44.68
C LYS A 509 -33.75 27.93 45.86
N PHE A 510 -33.91 26.67 46.25
CA PHE A 510 -33.19 26.09 47.38
C PHE A 510 -32.84 24.62 47.12
N ALA A 511 -31.59 24.26 47.37
CA ALA A 511 -31.14 22.87 47.47
C ALA A 511 -29.96 22.80 48.42
N ASP A 512 -29.86 21.74 49.21
CA ASP A 512 -28.80 21.49 50.16
C ASP A 512 -28.44 20.01 50.08
N ILE A 513 -27.17 19.71 49.77
CA ILE A 513 -26.64 18.35 49.65
C ILE A 513 -25.35 18.19 50.45
N ILE A 514 -25.19 17.04 51.08
CA ILE A 514 -23.94 16.58 51.72
C ILE A 514 -23.42 15.40 50.94
N VAL A 515 -22.24 15.53 50.39
CA VAL A 515 -21.65 14.50 49.51
C VAL A 515 -20.22 14.20 49.89
N ASN A 516 -19.85 12.91 49.71
CA ASN A 516 -18.47 12.49 49.60
C ASN A 516 -18.11 12.35 48.12
N ILE A 517 -17.06 13.05 47.71
CA ILE A 517 -16.56 13.02 46.33
C ILE A 517 -15.11 12.53 46.35
N GLY A 518 -14.81 11.52 45.56
CA GLY A 518 -13.46 10.90 45.52
C GLY A 518 -13.24 10.03 44.29
N PRO A 519 -12.06 9.39 44.21
CA PRO A 519 -11.79 8.40 43.20
C PRO A 519 -12.78 7.23 43.25
N VAL A 520 -13.07 6.61 42.11
CA VAL A 520 -13.92 5.41 42.00
C VAL A 520 -13.27 4.21 42.71
N ASP A 521 -14.10 3.25 43.10
CA ASP A 521 -13.61 1.97 43.67
C ASP A 521 -12.81 1.19 42.62
N GLU A 522 -11.83 0.38 43.06
CA GLU A 522 -10.96 -0.40 42.16
C GLU A 522 -11.74 -1.37 41.25
N ASP A 523 -12.90 -1.82 41.69
CA ASP A 523 -13.77 -2.72 40.94
C ASP A 523 -14.63 -1.99 39.87
N PHE A 524 -14.65 -0.68 39.88
CA PHE A 524 -15.45 0.14 38.95
C PHE A 524 -14.68 0.41 37.66
N THR A 525 -14.81 -0.49 36.68
CA THR A 525 -14.06 -0.46 35.42
C THR A 525 -14.77 0.23 34.26
N GLN A 526 -16.04 0.66 34.44
CA GLN A 526 -16.88 1.21 33.35
C GLN A 526 -16.55 2.66 32.99
N GLY A 527 -15.78 3.36 33.83
CA GLY A 527 -15.56 4.81 33.67
C GLY A 527 -16.82 5.65 33.97
N GLY A 528 -16.66 6.97 34.09
CA GLY A 528 -17.76 7.88 34.33
C GLY A 528 -18.14 8.00 35.80
N LEU A 529 -19.44 8.23 36.10
CA LEU A 529 -19.94 8.51 37.43
C LEU A 529 -20.37 7.25 38.18
N GLN A 530 -19.68 6.95 39.29
CA GLN A 530 -20.13 6.00 40.31
C GLN A 530 -20.96 6.74 41.36
N PHE A 531 -22.29 6.68 41.25
CA PHE A 531 -23.18 7.39 42.14
C PHE A 531 -23.79 6.44 43.16
N ILE A 532 -23.67 6.78 44.45
CA ILE A 532 -24.20 6.01 45.57
C ILE A 532 -25.16 6.90 46.38
N ASP A 533 -26.38 6.43 46.62
CA ASP A 533 -27.37 7.06 47.46
C ASP A 533 -27.40 6.46 48.84
N GLU A 534 -27.02 7.21 49.87
CA GLU A 534 -27.03 6.80 51.28
C GLU A 534 -27.98 7.68 52.12
N VAL A 535 -28.87 8.48 51.48
CA VAL A 535 -29.80 9.37 52.18
C VAL A 535 -30.78 8.60 53.04
N LYS A 536 -30.83 8.93 54.32
CA LYS A 536 -31.74 8.29 55.27
C LYS A 536 -32.83 9.29 55.74
N GLY A 537 -34.02 8.78 56.07
CA GLY A 537 -35.09 9.57 56.65
C GLY A 537 -35.88 10.48 55.71
N GLY A 538 -35.61 10.47 54.40
CA GLY A 538 -36.35 11.26 53.41
C GLY A 538 -36.01 12.76 53.43
N ASN A 539 -34.86 13.14 53.95
CA ASN A 539 -34.40 14.52 54.04
C ASN A 539 -34.24 15.15 52.64
N ILE A 540 -33.97 14.36 51.63
CA ILE A 540 -34.07 14.69 50.22
C ILE A 540 -35.16 13.80 49.61
N PRO A 541 -36.23 14.39 48.99
CA PRO A 541 -37.23 13.60 48.28
C PRO A 541 -36.60 12.76 47.16
N LYS A 542 -37.04 11.51 46.99
CA LYS A 542 -36.50 10.58 45.98
C LYS A 542 -36.57 11.13 44.56
N GLU A 543 -37.50 12.01 44.27
CA GLU A 543 -37.66 12.66 42.96
C GLU A 543 -36.51 13.61 42.59
N PHE A 544 -35.72 14.10 43.57
CA PHE A 544 -34.62 15.03 43.37
C PHE A 544 -33.25 14.32 43.25
N ILE A 545 -33.13 13.06 43.73
CA ILE A 545 -31.87 12.29 43.68
C ILE A 545 -31.36 12.09 42.24
N PRO A 546 -32.21 11.74 41.25
CA PRO A 546 -31.77 11.68 39.84
C PRO A 546 -31.25 13.01 39.31
N SER A 547 -31.77 14.15 39.81
CA SER A 547 -31.30 15.47 39.40
C SER A 547 -29.90 15.78 39.95
N VAL A 548 -29.59 15.31 41.18
CA VAL A 548 -28.23 15.38 41.72
C VAL A 548 -27.27 14.57 40.87
N GLN A 549 -27.61 13.33 40.56
CA GLN A 549 -26.81 12.46 39.70
C GLN A 549 -26.58 13.10 38.33
N LYS A 550 -27.62 13.63 37.70
CA LYS A 550 -27.53 14.32 36.40
C LYS A 550 -26.63 15.56 36.49
N GLY A 551 -26.68 16.31 37.58
CA GLY A 551 -25.83 17.47 37.82
C GLY A 551 -24.35 17.10 37.83
N PHE A 552 -23.96 16.04 38.52
CA PHE A 552 -22.59 15.53 38.52
C PHE A 552 -22.16 15.01 37.13
N THR A 553 -23.02 14.23 36.47
CA THR A 553 -22.73 13.74 35.12
C THR A 553 -22.51 14.88 34.12
N THR A 554 -23.28 15.96 34.23
CA THR A 554 -23.12 17.14 33.39
C THR A 554 -21.83 17.89 33.72
N ALA A 555 -21.52 18.04 35.01
CA ALA A 555 -20.35 18.78 35.47
C ALA A 555 -19.02 18.08 35.11
N MET A 556 -19.00 16.76 35.08
CA MET A 556 -17.79 15.95 34.71
C MET A 556 -17.28 16.22 33.29
N LYS A 557 -18.10 16.75 32.41
CA LYS A 557 -17.69 17.12 31.05
C LYS A 557 -16.66 18.25 31.03
N ASN A 558 -16.55 19.01 32.13
CA ASN A 558 -15.60 20.10 32.27
C ASN A 558 -14.83 19.94 33.59
N GLY A 559 -13.54 19.63 33.49
CA GLY A 559 -12.67 19.52 34.65
C GLY A 559 -12.38 20.86 35.32
N VAL A 560 -11.85 20.79 36.55
CA VAL A 560 -11.60 21.97 37.39
C VAL A 560 -10.16 22.47 37.29
N LEU A 561 -9.23 21.69 36.71
CA LEU A 561 -7.82 22.02 36.61
C LEU A 561 -7.49 22.74 35.29
N ALA A 562 -7.84 22.13 34.16
CA ALA A 562 -7.54 22.62 32.82
C ALA A 562 -8.77 22.60 31.88
N GLY A 563 -9.94 22.17 32.39
CA GLY A 563 -11.18 22.11 31.64
C GLY A 563 -11.36 20.83 30.81
N TYR A 564 -10.48 19.84 30.95
CA TYR A 564 -10.67 18.56 30.29
C TYR A 564 -11.69 17.69 31.02
N PRO A 565 -12.39 16.78 30.33
CA PRO A 565 -13.37 15.90 30.97
C PRO A 565 -12.76 15.08 32.12
N LEU A 566 -13.50 14.95 33.22
CA LEU A 566 -13.11 14.06 34.30
C LEU A 566 -13.36 12.62 33.88
N ASP A 567 -12.34 11.74 33.98
CA ASP A 567 -12.43 10.35 33.51
C ASP A 567 -13.43 9.55 34.31
N SER A 568 -13.30 9.60 35.64
CA SER A 568 -14.18 8.87 36.58
C SER A 568 -14.33 9.62 37.90
N LEU A 569 -15.50 9.45 38.54
CA LEU A 569 -15.83 10.11 39.77
C LEU A 569 -16.76 9.25 40.63
N LYS A 570 -16.41 9.05 41.90
CA LYS A 570 -17.32 8.48 42.90
C LYS A 570 -17.98 9.60 43.66
N VAL A 571 -19.31 9.58 43.72
CA VAL A 571 -20.11 10.48 44.51
C VAL A 571 -21.04 9.69 45.40
N THR A 572 -20.88 9.83 46.68
CA THR A 572 -21.83 9.29 47.67
C THR A 572 -22.66 10.43 48.22
N LEU A 573 -23.96 10.42 47.96
CA LEU A 573 -24.92 11.37 48.54
C LEU A 573 -25.31 10.89 49.94
N LEU A 574 -24.82 11.60 50.95
CA LEU A 574 -24.98 11.19 52.37
C LEU A 574 -26.27 11.72 52.97
N ASP A 575 -26.56 12.99 52.78
CA ASP A 575 -27.69 13.70 53.39
C ASP A 575 -27.94 15.02 52.66
N GLY A 576 -28.93 15.77 53.14
CA GLY A 576 -29.25 17.12 52.66
C GLY A 576 -30.55 17.65 53.21
N SER A 577 -31.06 18.72 52.64
CA SER A 577 -32.36 19.26 52.99
C SER A 577 -33.04 19.91 51.79
N PHE A 578 -34.37 20.00 51.88
CA PHE A 578 -35.19 20.68 50.87
C PHE A 578 -36.17 21.68 51.50
N HIS A 579 -36.64 22.60 50.69
CA HIS A 579 -37.69 23.55 51.09
C HIS A 579 -38.96 23.24 50.29
N PRO A 580 -40.12 23.05 50.95
CA PRO A 580 -41.35 22.59 50.28
C PRO A 580 -41.81 23.44 49.10
N VAL A 581 -41.49 24.75 49.11
CA VAL A 581 -41.92 25.71 48.08
C VAL A 581 -40.78 26.06 47.09
N ASP A 582 -39.54 26.16 47.58
CA ASP A 582 -38.42 26.71 46.83
C ASP A 582 -37.50 25.63 46.23
N SER A 583 -37.73 24.35 46.55
CA SER A 583 -36.96 23.26 45.97
C SER A 583 -37.61 22.72 44.71
N ASP A 584 -36.78 22.46 43.72
CA ASP A 584 -37.14 21.80 42.45
C ASP A 584 -35.94 21.02 41.89
N GLN A 585 -36.20 20.20 40.88
CA GLN A 585 -35.17 19.37 40.21
C GLN A 585 -33.99 20.20 39.71
N LEU A 586 -34.25 21.37 39.14
CA LEU A 586 -33.20 22.25 38.59
C LEU A 586 -32.32 22.82 39.72
N SER A 587 -32.89 23.11 40.89
CA SER A 587 -32.12 23.61 42.05
C SER A 587 -31.13 22.58 42.54
N PHE A 588 -31.52 21.27 42.59
CA PHE A 588 -30.64 20.18 42.96
C PHE A 588 -29.60 19.89 41.90
N GLU A 589 -29.92 19.98 40.60
CA GLU A 589 -28.96 19.88 39.50
C GLU A 589 -27.86 20.95 39.59
N ILE A 590 -28.26 22.21 39.80
CA ILE A 590 -27.32 23.33 39.96
C ILE A 590 -26.47 23.18 41.23
N CYS A 591 -27.07 22.75 42.34
CA CYS A 591 -26.38 22.51 43.60
C CYS A 591 -25.29 21.41 43.41
N ALA A 592 -25.60 20.32 42.72
CA ALA A 592 -24.66 19.27 42.38
C ALA A 592 -23.50 19.76 41.50
N ILE A 593 -23.77 20.62 40.51
CA ILE A 593 -22.74 21.24 39.66
C ILE A 593 -21.80 22.13 40.50
N GLN A 594 -22.34 22.88 41.46
CA GLN A 594 -21.52 23.71 42.36
C GLN A 594 -20.69 22.83 43.31
N ALA A 595 -21.32 21.81 43.89
CA ALA A 595 -20.65 20.85 44.78
C ALA A 595 -19.47 20.17 44.04
N TYR A 596 -19.68 19.74 42.79
CA TYR A 596 -18.60 19.19 41.94
C TYR A 596 -17.43 20.18 41.85
N LYS A 597 -17.65 21.41 41.44
CA LYS A 597 -16.59 22.41 41.28
C LYS A 597 -15.81 22.64 42.57
N ASN A 598 -16.53 22.81 43.68
CA ASN A 598 -15.95 23.13 44.98
C ASN A 598 -15.20 21.95 45.61
N ALA A 599 -15.70 20.75 45.45
CA ALA A 599 -15.07 19.53 45.97
C ALA A 599 -13.90 19.07 45.13
N CYS A 600 -14.06 18.97 43.80
CA CYS A 600 -13.01 18.50 42.91
C CYS A 600 -11.77 19.41 42.93
N ALA A 601 -11.96 20.74 43.10
CA ALA A 601 -10.83 21.67 43.27
C ALA A 601 -9.98 21.36 44.51
N LYS A 602 -10.59 20.76 45.55
CA LYS A 602 -9.91 20.37 46.81
C LYS A 602 -9.47 18.92 46.83
N ALA A 603 -9.99 18.12 45.92
CA ALA A 603 -9.75 16.68 45.86
C ALA A 603 -8.40 16.27 45.21
N GLY A 604 -7.49 17.21 45.01
CA GLY A 604 -6.20 16.97 44.37
C GLY A 604 -6.35 16.61 42.89
N PRO A 605 -6.88 17.52 42.05
CA PRO A 605 -7.04 17.26 40.64
C PRO A 605 -5.70 17.11 39.93
N VAL A 606 -5.60 16.13 39.01
CA VAL A 606 -4.42 15.82 38.22
C VAL A 606 -4.82 15.68 36.74
N LEU A 607 -3.86 16.00 35.86
CA LEU A 607 -4.02 15.80 34.43
C LEU A 607 -3.61 14.37 34.07
N MET A 608 -4.43 13.72 33.26
CA MET A 608 -4.21 12.36 32.74
C MET A 608 -3.85 12.42 31.26
N GLU A 609 -2.85 11.65 30.85
CA GLU A 609 -2.44 11.44 29.47
C GLU A 609 -2.88 10.06 28.97
N PRO A 610 -3.24 9.92 27.69
CA PRO A 610 -3.55 8.60 27.14
C PRO A 610 -2.27 7.76 27.04
N ILE A 611 -2.37 6.48 27.45
CA ILE A 611 -1.34 5.48 27.23
C ILE A 611 -1.70 4.69 25.96
N MET A 612 -0.79 4.68 24.99
CA MET A 612 -0.97 4.02 23.70
C MET A 612 -0.19 2.70 23.64
N LYS A 613 -0.76 1.70 22.96
CA LYS A 613 0.01 0.52 22.55
C LYS A 613 0.88 0.90 21.37
N LEU A 614 2.19 0.63 21.47
CA LEU A 614 3.14 0.83 20.39
C LEU A 614 3.66 -0.52 19.93
N GLU A 615 3.59 -0.78 18.63
CA GLU A 615 4.22 -1.90 17.96
C GLU A 615 5.27 -1.37 16.99
N VAL A 616 6.48 -1.89 17.08
CA VAL A 616 7.60 -1.48 16.22
C VAL A 616 8.14 -2.71 15.51
N VAL A 617 8.14 -2.66 14.17
CA VAL A 617 8.74 -3.68 13.32
C VAL A 617 10.07 -3.15 12.80
N THR A 618 11.14 -3.89 13.04
CA THR A 618 12.51 -3.47 12.66
C THR A 618 13.34 -4.69 12.29
N PRO A 619 14.37 -4.55 11.41
CA PRO A 619 15.37 -5.58 11.19
C PRO A 619 16.09 -5.97 12.51
N GLU A 620 16.52 -7.22 12.61
CA GLU A 620 17.16 -7.76 13.83
C GLU A 620 18.40 -6.96 14.25
N GLU A 621 19.18 -6.49 13.31
CA GLU A 621 20.37 -5.68 13.53
C GLU A 621 20.11 -4.35 14.27
N ASN A 622 18.91 -3.76 14.09
CA ASN A 622 18.50 -2.49 14.70
C ASN A 622 17.69 -2.68 16.00
N MET A 623 17.37 -3.91 16.38
CA MET A 623 16.51 -4.21 17.55
C MET A 623 17.07 -3.64 18.84
N GLY A 624 18.39 -3.72 19.05
CA GLY A 624 19.07 -3.19 20.24
C GLY A 624 18.92 -1.67 20.39
N ASP A 625 19.09 -0.93 19.32
CA ASP A 625 18.99 0.53 19.29
C ASP A 625 17.54 0.99 19.50
N VAL A 626 16.57 0.30 18.89
CA VAL A 626 15.13 0.57 19.05
C VAL A 626 14.70 0.35 20.50
N ILE A 627 15.06 -0.80 21.11
CA ILE A 627 14.78 -1.08 22.53
C ILE A 627 15.45 -0.03 23.43
N GLY A 628 16.68 0.34 23.12
CA GLY A 628 17.43 1.37 23.86
C GLY A 628 16.75 2.75 23.81
N ASP A 629 16.19 3.15 22.66
CA ASP A 629 15.46 4.42 22.52
C ASP A 629 14.09 4.37 23.25
N LEU A 630 13.34 3.29 23.11
CA LEU A 630 12.05 3.12 23.78
C LEU A 630 12.17 3.15 25.31
N ASN A 631 13.22 2.54 25.86
CA ASN A 631 13.47 2.56 27.31
C ASN A 631 13.87 3.94 27.85
N LYS A 632 14.36 4.86 27.02
CA LYS A 632 14.71 6.22 27.42
C LYS A 632 13.49 7.16 27.45
N ARG A 633 12.44 6.83 26.73
CA ARG A 633 11.20 7.62 26.65
C ARG A 633 10.20 7.18 27.69
#